data_2f40a68863c3c8a9862c026da828719c
#
_entry.id   2f40a68863c3c8a9862c026da828719c
#
_cell.length_a   1.000
_cell.length_b   1.000
_cell.length_c   1.000
_cell.angle_alpha   90.00
_cell.angle_beta   90.00
_cell.angle_gamma   90.00
#
_symmetry.space_group_name_H-M   'P 1'
#
loop_
_entity.id
_entity.type
_entity.pdbx_description
1 polymer ?
#
loop_
_entity_poly.entity_id
_entity_poly.type
_entity_poly.pdbx_seq_one_letter_code
_entity_poly.pdbx_strand_id
1 'polypeptide(L)'
;MKISLFPTLKNYKKEYFGKDLTAGIMIAAVSIPISMGYAEVSGLPAVFGLYGSVLPILFFALFSTSPQFIFGVDAAPAAIAGAALASLGIESGSADALRYIPVISLFVGLWLLLFYFLKAGKLVTFISTPVMGGFISGIALTIILMQIPKIMGGKSGSGELPELLKHLYETALHINWVSVGLGVGALAILIISKKVMPKFPMAVVIMALGMVSTLVFHVDHYGVALLSKVEPGLLKFIIPSVFHVDLKHAAGRGLMIAVVVMAETLLSENNFASKNGYKIDDNKEILACAAGNIISAFTGSCPVNGSISRTSMNEQFGGKTQAVSITAAISMVMVLLFAAGFIGYLPVPVLTAIVISALMNVVEWHLAVRLFKVSRKEFYIFVAACMAVLFLGTIYGVIIGIILSFVAVVIRETNPPRAFLGGIPGRDGFYDLDKNHYAHPIEHTMIYRFNANLFFANSKLFQEDIENNLKEDTKTVIVDAGTITSIDITAADTILMLKQNLEKKGIAFYITEHMQALNTQFRNLEMGGLIEEGCIRRTITAALLDSGLQKPFPLEGIPANLQESLEELREHAGKLPIHKHNTEKIEKLKKALWLHTLPAEEENTLEEFAWVFGEDTVNEIEKRVHRVIANLHHWPEIKEISEKGLSKQMQAWHNLGAIDEDEVLRRMELHLDELSANLEEDKNKQLIFQMIEKRRHHLEIELKQENPEIWEKLVESREHLERRLQKQNPEAAEKLHELEKKLLI
;
A
#
# COMPACT_ATOMS: atom_id res chain seq x y z
N MET A 1 -22.67 25.09 -3.59
CA MET A 1 -21.57 24.56 -2.76
C MET A 1 -20.95 25.73 -2.02
N LYS A 2 -20.98 25.80 -0.68
CA LYS A 2 -20.38 26.92 0.07
C LYS A 2 -18.85 26.72 0.09
N ILE A 3 -18.12 27.59 -0.60
CA ILE A 3 -16.66 27.63 -0.52
C ILE A 3 -16.29 28.24 0.84
N SER A 4 -15.59 27.47 1.65
CA SER A 4 -15.09 27.94 2.94
C SER A 4 -13.62 28.27 2.81
N LEU A 5 -13.26 29.51 3.08
CA LEU A 5 -11.88 29.96 3.10
C LEU A 5 -11.20 29.50 4.39
N PHE A 6 -9.95 29.06 4.28
CA PHE A 6 -9.13 28.50 5.37
C PHE A 6 -9.88 27.48 6.22
N PRO A 7 -10.38 26.35 5.64
CA PRO A 7 -11.19 25.37 6.37
C PRO A 7 -10.47 24.84 7.62
N THR A 8 -9.16 24.67 7.55
CA THR A 8 -8.31 24.10 8.59
C THR A 8 -8.05 25.05 9.77
N LEU A 9 -8.30 26.36 9.59
CA LEU A 9 -8.10 27.36 10.65
C LEU A 9 -9.38 27.72 11.40
N LYS A 10 -10.56 27.22 10.98
CA LYS A 10 -11.84 27.58 11.63
C LYS A 10 -11.90 27.25 13.12
N ASN A 11 -11.25 26.18 13.54
CA ASN A 11 -11.20 25.72 14.94
C ASN A 11 -9.76 25.75 15.46
N TYR A 12 -9.02 26.81 15.15
CA TYR A 12 -7.62 26.95 15.53
C TYR A 12 -7.45 27.03 17.05
N LYS A 13 -6.67 26.13 17.62
CA LYS A 13 -6.36 26.13 19.05
C LYS A 13 -5.06 26.89 19.31
N LYS A 14 -5.02 27.73 20.34
CA LYS A 14 -3.81 28.49 20.75
C LYS A 14 -2.60 27.58 21.00
N GLU A 15 -2.83 26.37 21.47
CA GLU A 15 -1.79 25.35 21.71
C GLU A 15 -1.03 24.92 20.44
N TYR A 16 -1.61 25.13 19.26
CA TYR A 16 -0.98 24.79 17.98
C TYR A 16 0.00 25.87 17.50
N PHE A 17 -0.15 27.12 17.98
CA PHE A 17 0.60 28.26 17.48
C PHE A 17 2.12 28.04 17.50
N GLY A 18 2.69 27.64 18.63
CA GLY A 18 4.13 27.40 18.75
C GLY A 18 4.63 26.27 17.82
N LYS A 19 3.83 25.19 17.68
CA LYS A 19 4.15 24.06 16.83
C LYS A 19 4.07 24.44 15.35
N ASP A 20 3.02 25.12 14.94
CA ASP A 20 2.82 25.57 13.56
C ASP A 20 3.84 26.63 13.14
N LEU A 21 4.22 27.54 14.06
CA LEU A 21 5.26 28.54 13.83
C LEU A 21 6.63 27.88 13.61
N THR A 22 7.05 27.00 14.52
CA THR A 22 8.35 26.32 14.40
C THR A 22 8.39 25.40 13.19
N ALA A 23 7.33 24.62 12.93
CA ALA A 23 7.23 23.78 11.75
C ALA A 23 7.28 24.62 10.47
N GLY A 24 6.57 25.75 10.41
CA GLY A 24 6.55 26.62 9.24
C GLY A 24 7.92 27.23 8.91
N ILE A 25 8.67 27.68 9.92
CA ILE A 25 10.05 28.16 9.73
C ILE A 25 10.95 27.04 9.20
N MET A 26 10.84 25.82 9.77
CA MET A 26 11.63 24.66 9.34
C MET A 26 11.27 24.23 7.89
N ILE A 27 9.97 24.24 7.56
CA ILE A 27 9.51 23.94 6.19
C ILE A 27 10.01 25.00 5.21
N ALA A 28 9.98 26.30 5.55
CA ALA A 28 10.57 27.34 4.71
C ALA A 28 12.07 27.10 4.48
N ALA A 29 12.80 26.86 5.56
CA ALA A 29 14.24 26.61 5.50
C ALA A 29 14.61 25.47 4.55
N VAL A 30 13.88 24.33 4.64
CA VAL A 30 14.12 23.18 3.75
C VAL A 30 13.62 23.42 2.32
N SER A 31 12.48 24.12 2.17
CA SER A 31 11.88 24.39 0.86
C SER A 31 12.70 25.36 0.00
N ILE A 32 13.43 26.31 0.60
CA ILE A 32 14.22 27.30 -0.15
C ILE A 32 15.18 26.64 -1.14
N PRO A 33 16.17 25.81 -0.73
CA PRO A 33 17.11 25.21 -1.66
C PRO A 33 16.44 24.22 -2.61
N ILE A 34 15.44 23.48 -2.14
CA ILE A 34 14.74 22.47 -2.95
C ILE A 34 13.93 23.15 -4.07
N SER A 35 13.15 24.19 -3.74
CA SER A 35 12.36 24.90 -4.74
C SER A 35 13.22 25.65 -5.75
N MET A 36 14.36 26.21 -5.34
CA MET A 36 15.34 26.80 -6.23
C MET A 36 15.88 25.78 -7.25
N GLY A 37 16.24 24.59 -6.77
CA GLY A 37 16.72 23.52 -7.62
C GLY A 37 15.67 23.01 -8.61
N TYR A 38 14.43 22.84 -8.18
CA TYR A 38 13.33 22.42 -9.08
C TYR A 38 12.93 23.49 -10.08
N ALA A 39 13.04 24.80 -9.75
CA ALA A 39 12.90 25.84 -10.74
C ALA A 39 13.94 25.71 -11.86
N GLU A 40 15.20 25.44 -11.52
CA GLU A 40 16.24 25.16 -12.53
C GLU A 40 15.95 23.91 -13.37
N VAL A 41 15.43 22.85 -12.75
CA VAL A 41 14.99 21.65 -13.48
C VAL A 41 13.87 21.98 -14.47
N SER A 42 12.96 22.89 -14.11
CA SER A 42 11.90 23.36 -15.02
C SER A 42 12.40 24.29 -16.14
N GLY A 43 13.66 24.68 -16.11
CA GLY A 43 14.25 25.62 -17.08
C GLY A 43 14.14 27.09 -16.69
N LEU A 44 13.78 27.40 -15.45
CA LEU A 44 13.73 28.77 -14.92
C LEU A 44 14.97 29.08 -14.06
N PRO A 45 15.36 30.34 -13.92
CA PRO A 45 16.31 30.75 -12.89
C PRO A 45 15.85 30.37 -11.48
N ALA A 46 16.76 30.05 -10.59
CA ALA A 46 16.50 29.50 -9.25
C ALA A 46 15.53 30.36 -8.40
N VAL A 47 15.57 31.68 -8.55
CA VAL A 47 14.71 32.61 -7.81
C VAL A 47 13.21 32.38 -8.03
N PHE A 48 12.83 31.90 -9.22
CA PHE A 48 11.42 31.60 -9.51
C PHE A 48 10.88 30.44 -8.68
N GLY A 49 11.76 29.57 -8.16
CA GLY A 49 11.39 28.56 -7.18
C GLY A 49 10.90 29.17 -5.86
N LEU A 50 11.53 30.24 -5.41
CA LEU A 50 11.06 30.98 -4.23
C LEU A 50 9.72 31.69 -4.52
N TYR A 51 9.56 32.28 -5.71
CA TYR A 51 8.29 32.91 -6.11
C TYR A 51 7.14 31.89 -6.14
N GLY A 52 7.39 30.67 -6.67
CA GLY A 52 6.44 29.56 -6.66
C GLY A 52 6.14 28.98 -5.29
N SER A 53 6.93 29.33 -4.27
CA SER A 53 6.77 28.83 -2.91
C SER A 53 6.17 29.86 -1.93
N VAL A 54 5.79 31.07 -2.39
CA VAL A 54 5.17 32.09 -1.52
C VAL A 54 3.66 32.18 -1.75
N LEU A 55 3.22 32.73 -2.87
CA LEU A 55 1.78 32.88 -3.12
C LEU A 55 1.08 31.55 -3.43
N PRO A 56 1.64 30.63 -4.20
CA PRO A 56 0.98 29.36 -4.48
C PRO A 56 0.64 28.56 -3.22
N ILE A 57 1.54 28.50 -2.24
CA ILE A 57 1.29 27.78 -0.98
C ILE A 57 0.16 28.43 -0.16
N LEU A 58 0.04 29.76 -0.19
CA LEU A 58 -1.05 30.49 0.49
C LEU A 58 -2.39 30.23 -0.19
N PHE A 59 -2.43 30.24 -1.53
CA PHE A 59 -3.67 30.00 -2.27
C PHE A 59 -4.11 28.53 -2.16
N PHE A 60 -3.18 27.59 -2.06
CA PHE A 60 -3.51 26.23 -1.70
C PHE A 60 -4.12 26.14 -0.29
N ALA A 61 -3.47 26.72 0.71
CA ALA A 61 -3.95 26.73 2.10
C ALA A 61 -5.33 27.38 2.25
N LEU A 62 -5.69 28.32 1.36
CA LEU A 62 -6.98 29.02 1.35
C LEU A 62 -8.16 28.06 1.11
N PHE A 63 -7.98 27.02 0.28
CA PHE A 63 -9.05 26.12 -0.14
C PHE A 63 -8.88 24.70 0.38
N SER A 64 -7.65 24.28 0.73
CA SER A 64 -7.35 22.93 1.19
C SER A 64 -8.06 22.57 2.49
N THR A 65 -8.60 21.35 2.53
CA THR A 65 -9.18 20.71 3.72
C THR A 65 -8.16 19.86 4.48
N SER A 66 -6.97 19.66 3.90
CA SER A 66 -5.87 18.94 4.54
C SER A 66 -5.13 19.87 5.52
N PRO A 67 -5.10 19.54 6.82
CA PRO A 67 -4.48 20.41 7.80
C PRO A 67 -2.95 20.44 7.74
N GLN A 68 -2.32 19.36 7.27
CA GLN A 68 -0.87 19.19 7.39
C GLN A 68 -0.13 19.12 6.06
N PHE A 69 -0.84 19.03 4.94
CA PHE A 69 -0.22 18.84 3.63
C PHE A 69 0.47 20.11 3.12
N ILE A 70 1.70 19.97 2.65
CA ILE A 70 2.53 21.08 2.17
C ILE A 70 2.55 21.07 0.64
N PHE A 71 2.22 22.21 0.05
CA PHE A 71 2.16 22.46 -1.37
C PHE A 71 3.29 23.39 -1.83
N GLY A 72 3.73 23.29 -3.08
CA GLY A 72 4.75 24.20 -3.64
C GLY A 72 5.50 23.58 -4.81
N VAL A 73 6.61 24.19 -5.20
CA VAL A 73 7.46 23.71 -6.30
C VAL A 73 7.99 22.31 -5.98
N ASP A 74 7.73 21.34 -6.85
CA ASP A 74 8.13 19.93 -6.62
C ASP A 74 8.66 19.25 -7.89
N ALA A 75 9.25 18.05 -7.73
CA ALA A 75 10.04 17.37 -8.73
C ALA A 75 9.28 17.03 -10.01
N ALA A 76 8.13 16.36 -9.89
CA ALA A 76 7.41 15.83 -11.05
C ALA A 76 6.90 16.92 -12.00
N PRO A 77 6.16 17.96 -11.54
CA PRO A 77 5.74 19.05 -12.42
C PRO A 77 6.91 19.80 -13.03
N ALA A 78 7.98 20.03 -12.24
CA ALA A 78 9.18 20.72 -12.71
C ALA A 78 9.88 19.96 -13.84
N ALA A 79 10.03 18.64 -13.70
CA ALA A 79 10.63 17.81 -14.72
C ALA A 79 9.81 17.76 -16.01
N ILE A 80 8.49 17.62 -15.91
CA ILE A 80 7.61 17.59 -17.08
C ILE A 80 7.63 18.95 -17.80
N ALA A 81 7.66 20.07 -17.04
CA ALA A 81 7.78 21.40 -17.60
C ALA A 81 9.13 21.62 -18.30
N GLY A 82 10.24 21.17 -17.69
CA GLY A 82 11.58 21.21 -18.30
C GLY A 82 11.67 20.34 -19.57
N ALA A 83 11.11 19.13 -19.54
CA ALA A 83 11.02 18.26 -20.70
C ALA A 83 10.18 18.87 -21.83
N ALA A 84 9.12 19.63 -21.49
CA ALA A 84 8.33 20.38 -22.47
C ALA A 84 9.15 21.45 -23.18
N LEU A 85 9.98 22.20 -22.46
CA LEU A 85 10.91 23.18 -23.07
C LEU A 85 11.92 22.48 -24.00
N ALA A 86 12.55 21.41 -23.50
CA ALA A 86 13.54 20.65 -24.28
C ALA A 86 12.95 20.12 -25.60
N SER A 87 11.70 19.60 -25.55
CA SER A 87 11.00 19.09 -26.74
C SER A 87 10.69 20.16 -27.80
N LEU A 88 10.70 21.43 -27.40
CA LEU A 88 10.50 22.59 -28.28
C LEU A 88 11.82 23.27 -28.71
N GLY A 89 12.97 22.72 -28.25
CA GLY A 89 14.29 23.32 -28.50
C GLY A 89 14.50 24.66 -27.77
N ILE A 90 13.71 24.95 -26.71
CA ILE A 90 13.85 26.18 -25.93
C ILE A 90 14.95 25.97 -24.88
N GLU A 91 15.95 26.82 -24.90
CA GLU A 91 17.07 26.79 -23.96
C GLU A 91 16.63 27.23 -22.55
N SER A 92 17.06 26.46 -21.52
CA SER A 92 16.81 26.78 -20.11
C SER A 92 17.35 28.18 -19.74
N GLY A 93 16.59 28.95 -18.98
CA GLY A 93 16.94 30.32 -18.58
C GLY A 93 16.77 31.36 -19.67
N SER A 94 16.36 31.00 -20.89
CA SER A 94 16.11 31.94 -21.98
C SER A 94 14.86 32.81 -21.75
N ALA A 95 14.74 33.93 -22.48
CA ALA A 95 13.55 34.77 -22.44
C ALA A 95 12.28 33.98 -22.84
N ASP A 96 12.40 33.00 -23.73
CA ASP A 96 11.29 32.15 -24.17
C ASP A 96 10.91 31.15 -23.10
N ALA A 97 11.85 30.57 -22.36
CA ALA A 97 11.56 29.73 -21.19
C ALA A 97 10.77 30.51 -20.13
N LEU A 98 11.20 31.77 -19.85
CA LEU A 98 10.52 32.66 -18.91
C LEU A 98 9.08 33.04 -19.33
N ARG A 99 8.77 32.98 -20.63
CA ARG A 99 7.42 33.19 -21.14
C ARG A 99 6.60 31.93 -21.17
N TYR A 100 7.23 30.79 -21.54
CA TYR A 100 6.52 29.53 -21.80
C TYR A 100 6.09 28.79 -20.52
N ILE A 101 6.95 28.73 -19.52
CA ILE A 101 6.68 27.98 -18.27
C ILE A 101 5.49 28.56 -17.48
N PRO A 102 5.36 29.91 -17.29
CA PRO A 102 4.17 30.48 -16.63
C PRO A 102 2.87 30.19 -17.39
N VAL A 103 2.90 30.13 -18.71
CA VAL A 103 1.73 29.75 -19.53
C VAL A 103 1.37 28.28 -19.31
N ILE A 104 2.35 27.36 -19.23
CA ILE A 104 2.09 25.98 -18.85
C ILE A 104 1.43 25.94 -17.46
N SER A 105 1.97 26.66 -16.46
CA SER A 105 1.41 26.70 -15.10
C SER A 105 -0.03 27.19 -15.09
N LEU A 106 -0.36 28.18 -15.93
CA LEU A 106 -1.72 28.66 -16.11
C LEU A 106 -2.64 27.56 -16.65
N PHE A 107 -2.22 26.85 -17.69
CA PHE A 107 -3.02 25.74 -18.24
C PHE A 107 -3.17 24.60 -17.24
N VAL A 108 -2.14 24.26 -16.44
CA VAL A 108 -2.27 23.31 -15.34
C VAL A 108 -3.39 23.72 -14.40
N GLY A 109 -3.38 24.97 -13.96
CA GLY A 109 -4.43 25.49 -13.09
C GLY A 109 -5.82 25.48 -13.73
N LEU A 110 -5.93 25.84 -15.01
CA LEU A 110 -7.21 25.80 -15.75
C LEU A 110 -7.74 24.36 -15.93
N TRP A 111 -6.88 23.39 -16.24
CA TRP A 111 -7.26 21.97 -16.33
C TRP A 111 -7.69 21.42 -14.97
N LEU A 112 -6.97 21.74 -13.89
CA LEU A 112 -7.38 21.36 -12.54
C LEU A 112 -8.71 21.99 -12.14
N LEU A 113 -8.95 23.25 -12.55
CA LEU A 113 -10.25 23.90 -12.35
C LEU A 113 -11.37 23.19 -13.11
N LEU A 114 -11.11 22.75 -14.34
CA LEU A 114 -12.05 21.92 -15.11
C LEU A 114 -12.30 20.58 -14.40
N PHE A 115 -11.25 19.91 -13.90
CA PHE A 115 -11.37 18.66 -13.14
C PHE A 115 -12.18 18.85 -11.87
N TYR A 116 -12.06 19.97 -11.20
CA TYR A 116 -12.92 20.34 -10.06
C TYR A 116 -14.40 20.37 -10.44
N PHE A 117 -14.76 21.05 -11.55
CA PHE A 117 -16.15 21.10 -12.02
C PHE A 117 -16.68 19.75 -12.47
N LEU A 118 -15.85 18.93 -13.09
CA LEU A 118 -16.17 17.55 -13.51
C LEU A 118 -16.18 16.56 -12.33
N LYS A 119 -15.78 16.98 -11.13
CA LYS A 119 -15.63 16.11 -9.94
C LYS A 119 -14.70 14.92 -10.20
N ALA A 120 -13.60 15.17 -10.89
CA ALA A 120 -12.67 14.16 -11.38
C ALA A 120 -11.82 13.50 -10.26
N GLY A 121 -11.92 13.93 -9.01
CA GLY A 121 -11.17 13.34 -7.88
C GLY A 121 -11.30 11.84 -7.76
N LYS A 122 -12.46 11.29 -8.11
CA LYS A 122 -12.69 9.83 -8.13
C LYS A 122 -11.88 9.09 -9.20
N LEU A 123 -11.41 9.76 -10.26
CA LEU A 123 -10.63 9.11 -11.32
C LEU A 123 -9.22 8.74 -10.85
N VAL A 124 -8.71 9.38 -9.82
CA VAL A 124 -7.38 9.07 -9.26
C VAL A 124 -7.32 7.64 -8.71
N THR A 125 -8.42 7.08 -8.24
CA THR A 125 -8.49 5.71 -7.75
C THR A 125 -8.18 4.65 -8.82
N PHE A 126 -8.22 5.01 -10.11
CA PHE A 126 -7.87 4.09 -11.21
C PHE A 126 -6.37 4.02 -11.50
N ILE A 127 -5.55 4.91 -10.94
CA ILE A 127 -4.10 4.84 -11.10
C ILE A 127 -3.53 3.92 -10.02
N SER A 128 -2.97 2.79 -10.44
CA SER A 128 -2.42 1.81 -9.50
C SER A 128 -1.12 2.30 -8.84
N THR A 129 -0.93 1.95 -7.57
CA THR A 129 0.30 2.30 -6.80
C THR A 129 1.59 1.84 -7.49
N PRO A 130 1.71 0.64 -8.10
CA PRO A 130 2.91 0.23 -8.82
C PRO A 130 3.24 1.13 -10.01
N VAL A 131 2.24 1.53 -10.79
CA VAL A 131 2.44 2.43 -11.94
C VAL A 131 2.92 3.79 -11.48
N MET A 132 2.26 4.37 -10.47
CA MET A 132 2.61 5.68 -9.93
C MET A 132 4.01 5.68 -9.31
N GLY A 133 4.33 4.67 -8.49
CA GLY A 133 5.66 4.54 -7.89
C GLY A 133 6.77 4.35 -8.93
N GLY A 134 6.53 3.56 -9.98
CA GLY A 134 7.45 3.39 -11.10
C GLY A 134 7.66 4.69 -11.87
N PHE A 135 6.59 5.40 -12.19
CA PHE A 135 6.61 6.70 -12.86
C PHE A 135 7.38 7.76 -12.07
N ILE A 136 7.08 7.93 -10.79
CA ILE A 136 7.76 8.90 -9.90
C ILE A 136 9.24 8.54 -9.76
N SER A 137 9.57 7.25 -9.61
CA SER A 137 10.96 6.79 -9.55
C SER A 137 11.71 7.05 -10.84
N GLY A 138 11.06 6.82 -11.99
CA GLY A 138 11.64 7.13 -13.31
C GLY A 138 11.96 8.61 -13.46
N ILE A 139 11.03 9.50 -13.09
CA ILE A 139 11.27 10.96 -13.08
C ILE A 139 12.46 11.32 -12.18
N ALA A 140 12.45 10.83 -10.94
CA ALA A 140 13.53 11.14 -10.00
C ALA A 140 14.90 10.70 -10.53
N LEU A 141 14.99 9.49 -11.10
CA LEU A 141 16.22 8.99 -11.71
C LEU A 141 16.65 9.81 -12.93
N THR A 142 15.70 10.18 -13.81
CA THR A 142 15.97 11.06 -14.97
C THR A 142 16.57 12.38 -14.51
N ILE A 143 15.96 13.04 -13.51
CA ILE A 143 16.44 14.32 -13.00
C ILE A 143 17.83 14.15 -12.35
N ILE A 144 18.05 13.09 -11.58
CA ILE A 144 19.37 12.82 -11.00
C ILE A 144 20.43 12.73 -12.10
N LEU A 145 20.16 11.98 -13.17
CA LEU A 145 21.07 11.86 -14.31
C LEU A 145 21.30 13.22 -15.01
N MET A 146 20.26 14.04 -15.18
CA MET A 146 20.38 15.40 -15.73
C MET A 146 21.23 16.33 -14.85
N GLN A 147 21.25 16.12 -13.54
CA GLN A 147 21.95 16.99 -12.60
C GLN A 147 23.42 16.59 -12.37
N ILE A 148 23.81 15.32 -12.57
CA ILE A 148 25.20 14.85 -12.35
C ILE A 148 26.24 15.69 -13.12
N PRO A 149 26.03 16.10 -14.41
CA PRO A 149 26.99 16.95 -15.12
C PRO A 149 27.27 18.29 -14.42
N LYS A 150 26.28 18.87 -13.72
CA LYS A 150 26.49 20.11 -12.96
C LYS A 150 27.43 19.93 -11.76
N ILE A 151 27.46 18.74 -11.15
CA ILE A 151 28.46 18.41 -10.11
C ILE A 151 29.85 18.40 -10.73
N MET A 152 29.97 17.96 -11.96
CA MET A 152 31.26 17.91 -12.69
C MET A 152 31.69 19.30 -13.22
N GLY A 153 30.88 20.34 -13.07
CA GLY A 153 31.16 21.70 -13.56
C GLY A 153 30.59 21.98 -14.96
N GLY A 154 29.86 21.03 -15.55
CA GLY A 154 29.16 21.17 -16.82
C GLY A 154 27.76 21.77 -16.72
N LYS A 155 27.07 21.82 -17.85
CA LYS A 155 25.64 22.19 -17.91
C LYS A 155 24.76 21.00 -17.61
N SER A 156 23.49 21.24 -17.26
CA SER A 156 22.48 20.19 -17.09
C SER A 156 22.34 19.37 -18.37
N GLY A 157 22.19 18.04 -18.23
CA GLY A 157 21.80 17.18 -19.34
C GLY A 157 20.36 17.46 -19.79
N SER A 158 20.02 17.01 -20.98
CA SER A 158 18.65 17.05 -21.53
C SER A 158 18.42 15.85 -22.43
N GLY A 159 17.14 15.48 -22.65
CA GLY A 159 16.74 14.34 -23.45
C GLY A 159 16.46 13.10 -22.63
N GLU A 160 16.39 11.95 -23.31
CA GLU A 160 16.15 10.65 -22.73
C GLU A 160 17.47 9.98 -22.26
N LEU A 161 17.35 8.77 -21.69
CA LEU A 161 18.49 8.05 -21.09
C LEU A 161 19.72 7.95 -22.00
N PRO A 162 19.61 7.62 -23.31
CA PRO A 162 20.78 7.56 -24.20
C PRO A 162 21.50 8.89 -24.35
N GLU A 163 20.75 9.98 -24.56
CA GLU A 163 21.30 11.34 -24.68
C GLU A 163 21.92 11.80 -23.37
N LEU A 164 21.27 11.50 -22.22
CA LEU A 164 21.78 11.82 -20.89
C LEU A 164 23.11 11.10 -20.61
N LEU A 165 23.20 9.81 -20.95
CA LEU A 165 24.45 9.04 -20.78
C LEU A 165 25.58 9.57 -21.70
N LYS A 166 25.23 9.94 -22.94
CA LYS A 166 26.20 10.56 -23.87
C LYS A 166 26.69 11.90 -23.33
N HIS A 167 25.79 12.78 -22.91
CA HIS A 167 26.13 14.07 -22.32
C HIS A 167 26.96 13.95 -21.04
N LEU A 168 26.65 12.94 -20.20
CA LEU A 168 27.41 12.62 -19.00
C LEU A 168 28.84 12.18 -19.37
N TYR A 169 28.98 11.33 -20.37
CA TYR A 169 30.29 10.90 -20.86
C TYR A 169 31.12 12.07 -21.42
N GLU A 170 30.52 12.94 -22.26
CA GLU A 170 31.18 14.13 -22.80
C GLU A 170 31.61 15.10 -21.68
N THR A 171 30.75 15.32 -20.67
CA THR A 171 31.10 16.17 -19.51
C THR A 171 32.22 15.55 -18.66
N ALA A 172 32.25 14.22 -18.54
CA ALA A 172 33.29 13.50 -17.81
C ALA A 172 34.70 13.64 -18.42
N LEU A 173 34.82 14.05 -19.69
CA LEU A 173 36.09 14.35 -20.30
C LEU A 173 36.65 15.72 -19.90
N HIS A 174 35.81 16.62 -19.35
CA HIS A 174 36.16 17.99 -18.98
C HIS A 174 35.78 18.33 -17.53
N ILE A 175 36.18 17.48 -16.59
CA ILE A 175 35.84 17.57 -15.18
C ILE A 175 36.49 18.79 -14.51
N ASN A 176 35.71 19.60 -13.81
CA ASN A 176 36.21 20.56 -12.84
C ASN A 176 36.26 19.91 -11.43
N TRP A 177 37.46 19.56 -10.98
CA TRP A 177 37.66 18.85 -9.72
C TRP A 177 37.22 19.63 -8.46
N VAL A 178 37.26 20.98 -8.51
CA VAL A 178 36.78 21.82 -7.41
C VAL A 178 35.25 21.73 -7.33
N SER A 179 34.55 21.74 -8.46
CA SER A 179 33.12 21.52 -8.54
C SER A 179 32.72 20.13 -8.01
N VAL A 180 33.46 19.09 -8.40
CA VAL A 180 33.25 17.71 -7.90
C VAL A 180 33.47 17.64 -6.40
N GLY A 181 34.53 18.22 -5.88
CA GLY A 181 34.83 18.26 -4.44
C GLY A 181 33.72 18.91 -3.63
N LEU A 182 33.23 20.07 -4.10
CA LEU A 182 32.11 20.78 -3.46
C LEU A 182 30.78 19.98 -3.54
N GLY A 183 30.45 19.47 -4.72
CA GLY A 183 29.19 18.75 -4.96
C GLY A 183 29.15 17.39 -4.24
N VAL A 184 30.17 16.56 -4.40
CA VAL A 184 30.26 15.24 -3.73
C VAL A 184 30.40 15.41 -2.23
N GLY A 185 31.20 16.36 -1.75
CA GLY A 185 31.34 16.67 -0.33
C GLY A 185 29.99 17.09 0.29
N ALA A 186 29.28 18.01 -0.37
CA ALA A 186 27.95 18.44 0.06
C ALA A 186 26.95 17.25 0.08
N LEU A 187 26.92 16.41 -0.97
CA LEU A 187 26.05 15.25 -1.06
C LEU A 187 26.39 14.22 0.04
N ALA A 188 27.64 13.92 0.29
CA ALA A 188 28.08 13.01 1.34
C ALA A 188 27.62 13.50 2.73
N ILE A 189 27.82 14.78 3.04
CA ILE A 189 27.36 15.37 4.30
C ILE A 189 25.85 15.27 4.42
N LEU A 190 25.08 15.55 3.36
CA LEU A 190 23.62 15.45 3.35
C LEU A 190 23.13 14.01 3.59
N ILE A 191 23.76 13.01 2.98
CA ILE A 191 23.39 11.60 3.18
C ILE A 191 23.72 11.13 4.59
N ILE A 192 24.92 11.47 5.10
CA ILE A 192 25.35 11.09 6.45
C ILE A 192 24.47 11.77 7.50
N SER A 193 24.21 13.07 7.34
CA SER A 193 23.40 13.85 8.28
C SER A 193 21.98 13.33 8.43
N LYS A 194 21.38 12.80 7.36
CA LYS A 194 20.07 12.14 7.44
C LYS A 194 20.01 10.96 8.41
N LYS A 195 21.10 10.20 8.52
CA LYS A 195 21.19 9.07 9.46
C LYS A 195 21.47 9.53 10.89
N VAL A 196 22.33 10.56 11.04
CA VAL A 196 22.82 11.02 12.36
C VAL A 196 21.88 12.07 12.98
N MET A 197 21.36 12.99 12.17
CA MET A 197 20.56 14.14 12.62
C MET A 197 19.33 14.36 11.72
N PRO A 198 18.38 13.42 11.66
CA PRO A 198 17.28 13.46 10.68
C PRO A 198 16.33 14.66 10.81
N LYS A 199 16.28 15.29 11.98
CA LYS A 199 15.44 16.48 12.25
C LYS A 199 16.15 17.81 11.96
N PHE A 200 17.45 17.79 11.65
CA PHE A 200 18.20 19.03 11.44
C PHE A 200 18.18 19.44 9.97
N PRO A 201 17.89 20.71 9.62
CA PRO A 201 17.78 21.18 8.25
C PRO A 201 19.16 21.35 7.58
N MET A 202 19.90 20.25 7.43
CA MET A 202 21.28 20.26 6.95
C MET A 202 21.42 20.89 5.56
N ALA A 203 20.39 20.81 4.71
CA ALA A 203 20.38 21.47 3.40
C ALA A 203 20.62 22.97 3.46
N VAL A 204 20.07 23.64 4.48
CA VAL A 204 20.28 25.09 4.70
C VAL A 204 21.70 25.37 5.14
N VAL A 205 22.24 24.55 6.02
CA VAL A 205 23.65 24.67 6.48
C VAL A 205 24.61 24.49 5.33
N ILE A 206 24.40 23.46 4.51
CA ILE A 206 25.21 23.21 3.32
C ILE A 206 25.11 24.35 2.30
N MET A 207 23.91 24.91 2.13
CA MET A 207 23.70 26.11 1.31
C MET A 207 24.50 27.31 1.87
N ALA A 208 24.43 27.57 3.15
CA ALA A 208 25.17 28.64 3.81
C ALA A 208 26.71 28.42 3.72
N LEU A 209 27.17 27.19 3.97
CA LEU A 209 28.59 26.85 3.82
C LEU A 209 29.07 26.99 2.36
N GLY A 210 28.24 26.64 1.39
CA GLY A 210 28.50 26.86 -0.03
C GLY A 210 28.69 28.35 -0.35
N MET A 211 27.80 29.22 0.14
CA MET A 211 27.94 30.68 -0.04
C MET A 211 29.20 31.22 0.65
N VAL A 212 29.50 30.77 1.87
CA VAL A 212 30.72 31.14 2.59
C VAL A 212 31.96 30.69 1.83
N SER A 213 31.94 29.50 1.21
CA SER A 213 33.07 29.01 0.40
C SER A 213 33.39 29.93 -0.76
N THR A 214 32.38 30.50 -1.41
CA THR A 214 32.57 31.50 -2.48
C THR A 214 33.13 32.83 -1.94
N LEU A 215 32.61 33.30 -0.82
CA LEU A 215 33.06 34.56 -0.23
C LEU A 215 34.48 34.55 0.34
N VAL A 216 34.90 33.39 0.92
CA VAL A 216 36.21 33.22 1.58
C VAL A 216 37.28 32.68 0.63
N PHE A 217 36.93 31.65 -0.14
CA PHE A 217 37.92 30.93 -0.99
C PHE A 217 37.83 31.32 -2.46
N HIS A 218 36.91 32.22 -2.85
CA HIS A 218 36.72 32.69 -4.24
C HIS A 218 36.68 31.50 -5.24
N VAL A 219 35.81 30.49 -4.94
CA VAL A 219 35.73 29.25 -5.72
C VAL A 219 35.37 29.50 -7.19
N ASP A 220 34.74 30.61 -7.52
CA ASP A 220 34.45 31.11 -8.86
C ASP A 220 35.72 31.31 -9.70
N HIS A 221 36.82 31.72 -9.10
CA HIS A 221 38.12 31.88 -9.79
C HIS A 221 38.72 30.51 -10.24
N TYR A 222 38.25 29.41 -9.63
CA TYR A 222 38.64 28.03 -10.02
C TYR A 222 37.65 27.41 -11.02
N GLY A 223 36.80 28.24 -11.67
CA GLY A 223 35.88 27.80 -12.71
C GLY A 223 34.61 27.13 -12.18
N VAL A 224 34.30 27.28 -10.89
CA VAL A 224 33.04 26.82 -10.34
C VAL A 224 31.90 27.75 -10.73
N ALA A 225 30.85 27.23 -11.36
CA ALA A 225 29.68 28.02 -11.73
C ALA A 225 28.89 28.45 -10.49
N LEU A 226 28.51 29.71 -10.45
CA LEU A 226 27.64 30.28 -9.41
C LEU A 226 26.23 30.51 -9.96
N LEU A 227 25.25 30.60 -9.06
CA LEU A 227 23.89 30.99 -9.43
C LEU A 227 23.83 32.45 -9.91
N SER A 228 22.81 32.75 -10.71
CA SER A 228 22.56 34.11 -11.16
C SER A 228 22.29 35.03 -9.97
N LYS A 229 22.83 36.26 -10.03
CA LYS A 229 22.56 37.28 -9.00
C LYS A 229 21.07 37.59 -8.96
N VAL A 230 20.52 37.63 -7.76
CA VAL A 230 19.12 37.93 -7.50
C VAL A 230 19.05 39.27 -6.80
N GLU A 231 18.30 40.21 -7.38
CA GLU A 231 18.03 41.50 -6.71
C GLU A 231 17.07 41.25 -5.54
N PRO A 232 17.39 41.74 -4.33
CA PRO A 232 16.45 41.74 -3.22
C PRO A 232 15.17 42.50 -3.57
N GLY A 233 14.03 41.90 -3.24
CA GLY A 233 12.75 42.58 -3.52
C GLY A 233 11.56 41.65 -3.35
N LEU A 234 10.38 42.23 -3.41
CA LEU A 234 9.13 41.50 -3.41
C LEU A 234 8.90 40.81 -4.75
N LEU A 235 8.05 39.80 -4.73
CA LEU A 235 7.54 39.09 -5.90
C LEU A 235 7.04 40.10 -6.96
N LYS A 236 7.56 39.96 -8.18
CA LYS A 236 7.03 40.71 -9.33
C LYS A 236 5.84 39.94 -9.88
N PHE A 237 4.68 40.59 -9.92
CA PHE A 237 3.50 40.01 -10.53
C PHE A 237 3.66 40.09 -12.06
N ILE A 238 3.58 38.94 -12.72
CA ILE A 238 3.77 38.81 -14.16
C ILE A 238 2.46 38.35 -14.79
N ILE A 239 2.03 38.98 -15.86
CA ILE A 239 0.90 38.51 -16.65
C ILE A 239 1.45 37.45 -17.65
N PRO A 240 1.01 36.17 -17.58
CA PRO A 240 1.48 35.18 -18.53
C PRO A 240 1.24 35.57 -19.98
N SER A 241 2.28 35.56 -20.81
CA SER A 241 2.25 36.09 -22.17
C SER A 241 1.67 35.06 -23.15
N VAL A 242 0.37 34.84 -23.07
CA VAL A 242 -0.34 33.80 -23.85
C VAL A 242 -0.28 34.01 -25.37
N PHE A 243 -0.11 35.24 -25.85
CA PHE A 243 -0.09 35.58 -27.28
C PHE A 243 1.24 35.26 -27.99
N HIS A 244 2.31 34.97 -27.25
CA HIS A 244 3.65 34.70 -27.78
C HIS A 244 4.11 33.28 -27.63
N VAL A 245 3.18 32.36 -27.33
CA VAL A 245 3.43 30.95 -27.03
C VAL A 245 2.49 30.09 -27.84
N ASP A 246 2.94 28.92 -28.31
CA ASP A 246 2.04 27.92 -28.91
C ASP A 246 1.08 27.37 -27.86
N LEU A 247 -0.14 27.92 -27.85
CA LEU A 247 -1.16 27.58 -26.87
C LEU A 247 -1.60 26.13 -26.95
N LYS A 248 -1.58 25.50 -28.13
CA LYS A 248 -1.97 24.10 -28.29
C LYS A 248 -0.97 23.19 -27.58
N HIS A 249 0.32 23.42 -27.76
CA HIS A 249 1.37 22.67 -27.08
C HIS A 249 1.36 22.97 -25.57
N ALA A 250 1.23 24.23 -25.16
CA ALA A 250 1.19 24.59 -23.74
C ALA A 250 -0.04 23.97 -23.03
N ALA A 251 -1.21 23.99 -23.67
CA ALA A 251 -2.42 23.36 -23.11
C ALA A 251 -2.29 21.83 -23.00
N GLY A 252 -1.73 21.18 -24.02
CA GLY A 252 -1.51 19.71 -23.97
C GLY A 252 -0.51 19.31 -22.89
N ARG A 253 0.60 20.04 -22.75
CA ARG A 253 1.59 19.83 -21.66
C ARG A 253 0.98 20.15 -20.29
N GLY A 254 0.19 21.23 -20.19
CA GLY A 254 -0.55 21.60 -18.98
C GLY A 254 -1.53 20.51 -18.54
N LEU A 255 -2.23 19.86 -19.49
CA LEU A 255 -3.12 18.74 -19.19
C LEU A 255 -2.35 17.56 -18.54
N MET A 256 -1.23 17.17 -19.13
CA MET A 256 -0.40 16.08 -18.59
C MET A 256 0.06 16.37 -17.17
N ILE A 257 0.57 17.58 -16.93
CA ILE A 257 1.01 18.00 -15.59
C ILE A 257 -0.19 18.05 -14.64
N ALA A 258 -1.35 18.54 -15.07
CA ALA A 258 -2.56 18.60 -14.24
C ALA A 258 -3.01 17.21 -13.76
N VAL A 259 -2.95 16.20 -14.64
CA VAL A 259 -3.26 14.80 -14.27
C VAL A 259 -2.27 14.28 -13.22
N VAL A 260 -0.97 14.55 -13.40
CA VAL A 260 0.06 14.13 -12.44
C VAL A 260 -0.11 14.85 -11.09
N VAL A 261 -0.29 16.16 -11.11
CA VAL A 261 -0.52 16.97 -9.89
C VAL A 261 -1.75 16.48 -9.14
N MET A 262 -2.86 16.25 -9.83
CA MET A 262 -4.09 15.72 -9.21
C MET A 262 -3.85 14.34 -8.59
N ALA A 263 -3.23 13.42 -9.33
CA ALA A 263 -3.01 12.06 -8.89
C ALA A 263 -2.05 11.97 -7.70
N GLU A 264 -0.89 12.61 -7.80
CA GLU A 264 0.15 12.58 -6.78
C GLU A 264 -0.31 13.28 -5.49
N THR A 265 -0.93 14.46 -5.62
CA THR A 265 -1.45 15.20 -4.47
C THR A 265 -2.54 14.42 -3.75
N LEU A 266 -3.59 13.98 -4.45
CA LEU A 266 -4.72 13.30 -3.79
C LEU A 266 -4.32 11.95 -3.17
N LEU A 267 -3.50 11.14 -3.85
CA LEU A 267 -2.98 9.90 -3.29
C LEU A 267 -2.21 10.13 -1.99
N SER A 268 -1.31 11.12 -2.02
CA SER A 268 -0.48 11.46 -0.87
C SER A 268 -1.31 12.04 0.28
N GLU A 269 -2.23 12.95 0.00
CA GLU A 269 -3.13 13.55 1.00
C GLU A 269 -4.01 12.51 1.66
N ASN A 270 -4.60 11.60 0.89
CA ASN A 270 -5.42 10.50 1.42
C ASN A 270 -4.58 9.56 2.31
N ASN A 271 -3.33 9.29 1.95
CA ASN A 271 -2.42 8.49 2.79
C ASN A 271 -2.12 9.20 4.12
N PHE A 272 -1.79 10.50 4.10
CA PHE A 272 -1.57 11.28 5.32
C PHE A 272 -2.84 11.43 6.15
N ALA A 273 -3.99 11.64 5.51
CA ALA A 273 -5.29 11.72 6.16
C ALA A 273 -5.64 10.43 6.90
N SER A 274 -5.47 9.29 6.24
CA SER A 274 -5.69 7.95 6.83
C SER A 274 -4.74 7.69 8.00
N LYS A 275 -3.45 8.00 7.85
CA LYS A 275 -2.42 7.83 8.88
C LYS A 275 -2.71 8.69 10.13
N ASN A 276 -3.18 9.92 9.93
CA ASN A 276 -3.39 10.89 11.00
C ASN A 276 -4.85 10.99 11.48
N GLY A 277 -5.75 10.16 10.95
CA GLY A 277 -7.15 10.04 11.39
C GLY A 277 -8.05 11.25 11.04
N TYR A 278 -7.74 12.02 9.99
CA TYR A 278 -8.59 13.09 9.49
C TYR A 278 -9.16 12.76 8.10
N LYS A 279 -10.18 13.51 7.67
CA LYS A 279 -10.81 13.34 6.35
C LYS A 279 -10.55 14.58 5.51
N ILE A 280 -10.32 14.37 4.23
CA ILE A 280 -10.20 15.42 3.21
C ILE A 280 -11.38 15.36 2.24
N ASP A 281 -11.59 16.45 1.50
CA ASP A 281 -12.55 16.53 0.40
C ASP A 281 -11.76 16.61 -0.91
N ASP A 282 -11.59 15.47 -1.58
CA ASP A 282 -10.78 15.35 -2.79
C ASP A 282 -11.07 16.44 -3.82
N ASN A 283 -12.35 16.80 -3.97
CA ASN A 283 -12.71 17.82 -4.95
C ASN A 283 -12.26 19.22 -4.53
N LYS A 284 -12.25 19.54 -3.23
CA LYS A 284 -11.72 20.82 -2.74
C LYS A 284 -10.20 20.86 -2.82
N GLU A 285 -9.53 19.73 -2.65
CA GLU A 285 -8.08 19.66 -2.85
C GLU A 285 -7.70 19.92 -4.31
N ILE A 286 -8.49 19.44 -5.29
CA ILE A 286 -8.31 19.79 -6.70
C ILE A 286 -8.46 21.32 -6.90
N LEU A 287 -9.45 21.95 -6.26
CA LEU A 287 -9.62 23.40 -6.32
C LEU A 287 -8.43 24.12 -5.70
N ALA A 288 -7.91 23.64 -4.58
CA ALA A 288 -6.73 24.19 -3.92
C ALA A 288 -5.48 24.10 -4.84
N CYS A 289 -5.27 22.95 -5.48
CA CYS A 289 -4.21 22.78 -6.48
C CYS A 289 -4.39 23.70 -7.68
N ALA A 290 -5.63 23.86 -8.17
CA ALA A 290 -5.95 24.77 -9.28
C ALA A 290 -5.58 26.21 -8.91
N ALA A 291 -6.01 26.70 -7.75
CA ALA A 291 -5.71 28.04 -7.26
C ALA A 291 -4.19 28.27 -7.12
N GLY A 292 -3.47 27.31 -6.54
CA GLY A 292 -2.02 27.37 -6.40
C GLY A 292 -1.30 27.47 -7.75
N ASN A 293 -1.69 26.66 -8.76
CA ASN A 293 -1.08 26.67 -10.09
C ASN A 293 -1.42 27.94 -10.89
N ILE A 294 -2.66 28.43 -10.80
CA ILE A 294 -3.03 29.72 -11.42
C ILE A 294 -2.14 30.83 -10.86
N ILE A 295 -2.01 30.92 -9.56
CA ILE A 295 -1.16 31.95 -8.92
C ILE A 295 0.32 31.73 -9.23
N SER A 296 0.79 30.49 -9.35
CA SER A 296 2.16 30.20 -9.80
C SER A 296 2.45 30.83 -11.17
N ALA A 297 1.52 30.76 -12.09
CA ALA A 297 1.63 31.40 -13.40
C ALA A 297 1.83 32.92 -13.28
N PHE A 298 1.07 33.58 -12.41
CA PHE A 298 1.17 35.02 -12.19
C PHE A 298 2.41 35.47 -11.38
N THR A 299 3.07 34.55 -10.68
CA THR A 299 4.37 34.79 -10.07
C THR A 299 5.53 34.47 -11.02
N GLY A 300 5.24 34.07 -12.25
CA GLY A 300 6.25 33.68 -13.25
C GLY A 300 6.92 32.34 -12.94
N SER A 301 6.40 31.53 -12.03
CA SER A 301 7.00 30.29 -11.60
C SER A 301 6.49 29.06 -12.40
N CYS A 302 7.14 27.93 -12.16
CA CYS A 302 6.75 26.63 -12.73
C CYS A 302 5.49 26.07 -12.07
N PRO A 303 4.88 25.01 -12.65
CA PRO A 303 3.78 24.31 -12.04
C PRO A 303 4.16 23.76 -10.65
N VAL A 304 3.19 23.77 -9.74
CA VAL A 304 3.38 23.41 -8.33
C VAL A 304 2.53 22.21 -7.95
N ASN A 305 2.97 21.46 -6.96
CA ASN A 305 2.36 20.20 -6.54
C ASN A 305 2.38 20.04 -5.02
N GLY A 306 1.65 19.07 -4.54
CA GLY A 306 1.77 18.56 -3.18
C GLY A 306 3.07 17.82 -2.94
N SER A 307 3.74 18.04 -1.81
CA SER A 307 5.04 17.44 -1.52
C SER A 307 4.97 16.45 -0.37
N ILE A 308 5.19 15.17 -0.69
CA ILE A 308 5.24 14.09 0.30
C ILE A 308 6.37 14.34 1.32
N SER A 309 7.56 14.70 0.83
CA SER A 309 8.73 14.87 1.69
C SER A 309 8.58 16.04 2.67
N ARG A 310 8.08 17.18 2.19
CA ARG A 310 7.82 18.37 3.04
C ARG A 310 6.66 18.12 4.02
N THR A 311 5.63 17.42 3.59
CA THR A 311 4.51 17.02 4.45
C THR A 311 4.98 16.07 5.57
N SER A 312 5.83 15.09 5.24
CA SER A 312 6.42 14.19 6.22
C SER A 312 7.29 14.94 7.24
N MET A 313 8.07 15.93 6.79
CA MET A 313 8.83 16.81 7.68
C MET A 313 7.91 17.68 8.55
N ASN A 314 6.84 18.25 7.98
CA ASN A 314 5.84 18.98 8.75
C ASN A 314 5.25 18.13 9.89
N GLU A 315 4.91 16.88 9.60
CA GLU A 315 4.46 15.92 10.61
C GLU A 315 5.53 15.71 11.71
N GLN A 316 6.79 15.51 11.32
CA GLN A 316 7.92 15.32 12.25
C GLN A 316 8.18 16.54 13.14
N PHE A 317 8.00 17.76 12.61
CA PHE A 317 8.13 19.02 13.36
C PHE A 317 6.89 19.36 14.18
N GLY A 318 5.83 18.55 14.04
CA GLY A 318 4.63 18.64 14.86
C GLY A 318 3.59 19.67 14.39
N GLY A 319 3.68 20.13 13.14
CA GLY A 319 2.69 21.03 12.54
C GLY A 319 1.29 20.41 12.51
N LYS A 320 0.30 21.23 12.79
CA LYS A 320 -1.09 20.78 13.02
C LYS A 320 -2.11 21.39 12.06
N THR A 321 -1.81 22.53 11.46
CA THR A 321 -2.75 23.25 10.59
C THR A 321 -2.04 23.92 9.43
N GLN A 322 -2.81 24.47 8.47
CA GLN A 322 -2.26 25.27 7.36
C GLN A 322 -1.64 26.62 7.82
N ALA A 323 -1.65 26.94 9.12
CA ALA A 323 -0.83 28.03 9.66
C ALA A 323 0.67 27.80 9.42
N VAL A 324 1.11 26.55 9.31
CA VAL A 324 2.45 26.16 8.86
C VAL A 324 2.77 26.75 7.48
N SER A 325 1.86 26.58 6.51
CA SER A 325 2.02 27.12 5.14
C SER A 325 2.07 28.66 5.13
N ILE A 326 1.26 29.31 5.95
CA ILE A 326 1.29 30.77 6.10
C ILE A 326 2.63 31.22 6.68
N THR A 327 3.08 30.56 7.75
CA THR A 327 4.38 30.87 8.38
C THR A 327 5.54 30.62 7.40
N ALA A 328 5.49 29.53 6.64
CA ALA A 328 6.51 29.23 5.64
C ALA A 328 6.55 30.30 4.54
N ALA A 329 5.39 30.73 4.04
CA ALA A 329 5.32 31.80 3.04
C ALA A 329 5.89 33.15 3.56
N ILE A 330 5.54 33.54 4.79
CA ILE A 330 6.09 34.74 5.42
C ILE A 330 7.62 34.62 5.56
N SER A 331 8.12 33.48 6.02
CA SER A 331 9.55 33.25 6.15
C SER A 331 10.28 33.32 4.81
N MET A 332 9.68 32.81 3.72
CA MET A 332 10.25 32.94 2.37
C MET A 332 10.24 34.36 1.85
N VAL A 333 9.21 35.19 2.14
CA VAL A 333 9.19 36.62 1.85
C VAL A 333 10.33 37.35 2.56
N MET A 334 10.58 37.02 3.84
CA MET A 334 11.70 37.59 4.58
C MET A 334 13.04 37.24 3.93
N VAL A 335 13.21 36.02 3.46
CA VAL A 335 14.43 35.61 2.73
C VAL A 335 14.56 36.39 1.41
N LEU A 336 13.48 36.56 0.65
CA LEU A 336 13.49 37.32 -0.60
C LEU A 336 13.86 38.80 -0.37
N LEU A 337 13.41 39.40 0.73
CA LEU A 337 13.69 40.81 1.04
C LEU A 337 15.12 41.04 1.55
N PHE A 338 15.63 40.14 2.40
CA PHE A 338 16.86 40.39 3.14
C PHE A 338 18.03 39.47 2.72
N ALA A 339 17.77 38.28 2.20
CA ALA A 339 18.80 37.28 1.92
C ALA A 339 18.95 36.95 0.41
N ALA A 340 18.08 37.43 -0.46
CA ALA A 340 18.12 37.12 -1.89
C ALA A 340 19.44 37.53 -2.56
N GLY A 341 20.07 38.62 -2.14
CA GLY A 341 21.37 39.04 -2.68
C GLY A 341 22.51 38.03 -2.44
N PHE A 342 22.41 37.24 -1.39
CA PHE A 342 23.43 36.18 -1.10
C PHE A 342 23.28 34.97 -2.01
N ILE A 343 22.14 34.77 -2.66
CA ILE A 343 21.88 33.59 -3.54
C ILE A 343 22.89 33.54 -4.68
N GLY A 344 23.28 34.70 -5.21
CA GLY A 344 24.28 34.78 -6.28
C GLY A 344 25.68 34.24 -5.91
N TYR A 345 25.97 34.04 -4.63
CA TYR A 345 27.23 33.44 -4.17
C TYR A 345 27.12 31.92 -3.98
N LEU A 346 25.97 31.31 -4.24
CA LEU A 346 25.79 29.86 -4.07
C LEU A 346 26.40 29.11 -5.25
N PRO A 347 27.38 28.18 -5.03
CA PRO A 347 27.90 27.33 -6.08
C PRO A 347 26.83 26.37 -6.63
N VAL A 348 26.73 26.29 -7.94
CA VAL A 348 25.79 25.38 -8.63
C VAL A 348 25.97 23.92 -8.19
N PRO A 349 27.21 23.36 -8.02
CA PRO A 349 27.39 21.99 -7.56
C PRO A 349 26.80 21.72 -6.18
N VAL A 350 26.81 22.71 -5.28
CA VAL A 350 26.24 22.59 -3.92
C VAL A 350 24.71 22.53 -3.98
N LEU A 351 24.07 23.42 -4.75
CA LEU A 351 22.63 23.36 -4.96
C LEU A 351 22.21 22.03 -5.60
N THR A 352 22.98 21.60 -6.61
CA THR A 352 22.75 20.33 -7.31
C THR A 352 22.82 19.14 -6.35
N ALA A 353 23.79 19.12 -5.42
CA ALA A 353 23.88 18.09 -4.39
C ALA A 353 22.62 18.04 -3.48
N ILE A 354 22.09 19.23 -3.13
CA ILE A 354 20.84 19.31 -2.34
C ILE A 354 19.66 18.73 -3.13
N VAL A 355 19.54 19.07 -4.42
CA VAL A 355 18.49 18.54 -5.31
C VAL A 355 18.58 17.02 -5.45
N ILE A 356 19.77 16.48 -5.73
CA ILE A 356 19.99 15.02 -5.83
C ILE A 356 19.63 14.35 -4.50
N SER A 357 20.07 14.90 -3.36
CA SER A 357 19.73 14.37 -2.05
C SER A 357 18.22 14.35 -1.76
N ALA A 358 17.49 15.35 -2.24
CA ALA A 358 16.03 15.38 -2.15
C ALA A 358 15.39 14.30 -3.04
N LEU A 359 15.84 14.18 -4.28
CA LEU A 359 15.33 13.22 -5.27
C LEU A 359 15.57 11.76 -4.88
N MET A 360 16.69 11.45 -4.21
CA MET A 360 16.94 10.10 -3.69
C MET A 360 15.85 9.60 -2.74
N ASN A 361 15.09 10.50 -2.09
CA ASN A 361 13.96 10.11 -1.24
C ASN A 361 12.65 9.96 -2.02
N VAL A 362 12.58 10.49 -3.23
CA VAL A 362 11.42 10.38 -4.12
C VAL A 362 11.41 9.02 -4.83
N VAL A 363 12.59 8.42 -5.01
CA VAL A 363 12.70 7.06 -5.57
C VAL A 363 12.08 6.04 -4.60
N GLU A 364 11.06 5.34 -5.05
CA GLU A 364 10.24 4.41 -4.28
C GLU A 364 10.90 3.02 -4.12
N TRP A 365 12.13 2.98 -3.56
CA TRP A 365 12.88 1.72 -3.36
C TRP A 365 12.16 0.71 -2.48
N HIS A 366 11.51 1.18 -1.41
CA HIS A 366 10.77 0.32 -0.48
C HIS A 366 9.57 -0.33 -1.17
N LEU A 367 8.86 0.45 -2.01
CA LEU A 367 7.78 -0.08 -2.81
C LEU A 367 8.27 -1.13 -3.80
N ALA A 368 9.36 -0.85 -4.52
CA ALA A 368 9.96 -1.80 -5.49
C ALA A 368 10.32 -3.13 -4.82
N VAL A 369 11.00 -3.09 -3.67
CA VAL A 369 11.38 -4.29 -2.91
C VAL A 369 10.14 -5.03 -2.39
N ARG A 370 9.15 -4.32 -1.89
CA ARG A 370 7.88 -4.91 -1.43
C ARG A 370 7.15 -5.61 -2.57
N LEU A 371 7.01 -4.97 -3.73
CA LEU A 371 6.36 -5.55 -4.91
C LEU A 371 7.10 -6.80 -5.40
N PHE A 372 8.43 -6.77 -5.43
CA PHE A 372 9.22 -7.94 -5.82
C PHE A 372 8.97 -9.16 -4.92
N LYS A 373 8.77 -8.95 -3.61
CA LYS A 373 8.48 -10.02 -2.65
C LYS A 373 7.04 -10.51 -2.71
N VAL A 374 6.07 -9.60 -2.91
CA VAL A 374 4.63 -9.89 -2.77
C VAL A 374 3.98 -10.26 -4.11
N SER A 375 4.28 -9.51 -5.17
CA SER A 375 3.65 -9.67 -6.49
C SER A 375 4.61 -9.34 -7.62
N ARG A 376 5.24 -10.35 -8.19
CA ARG A 376 6.16 -10.16 -9.32
C ARG A 376 5.50 -9.48 -10.53
N LYS A 377 4.19 -9.72 -10.75
CA LYS A 377 3.45 -9.09 -11.84
C LYS A 377 3.38 -7.56 -11.64
N GLU A 378 3.05 -7.11 -10.44
CA GLU A 378 3.01 -5.68 -10.10
C GLU A 378 4.41 -5.05 -10.09
N PHE A 379 5.44 -5.81 -9.69
CA PHE A 379 6.83 -5.36 -9.82
C PHE A 379 7.23 -5.10 -11.26
N TYR A 380 6.87 -5.98 -12.22
CA TYR A 380 7.15 -5.74 -13.63
C TYR A 380 6.41 -4.52 -14.18
N ILE A 381 5.19 -4.24 -13.71
CA ILE A 381 4.47 -3.01 -14.06
C ILE A 381 5.20 -1.77 -13.53
N PHE A 382 5.68 -1.81 -12.28
CA PHE A 382 6.50 -0.74 -11.71
C PHE A 382 7.77 -0.50 -12.54
N VAL A 383 8.52 -1.55 -12.88
CA VAL A 383 9.73 -1.46 -13.69
C VAL A 383 9.41 -0.93 -15.09
N ALA A 384 8.36 -1.43 -15.73
CA ALA A 384 7.95 -0.98 -17.06
C ALA A 384 7.59 0.50 -17.08
N ALA A 385 6.86 1.01 -16.07
CA ALA A 385 6.55 2.42 -15.93
C ALA A 385 7.80 3.27 -15.72
N CYS A 386 8.73 2.82 -14.88
CA CYS A 386 10.02 3.49 -14.64
C CYS A 386 10.87 3.55 -15.92
N MET A 387 10.98 2.43 -16.63
CA MET A 387 11.76 2.36 -17.89
C MET A 387 11.11 3.18 -19.00
N ALA A 388 9.78 3.23 -19.07
CA ALA A 388 9.07 4.09 -20.02
C ALA A 388 9.47 5.57 -19.84
N VAL A 389 9.56 6.04 -18.59
CA VAL A 389 10.02 7.41 -18.30
C VAL A 389 11.48 7.62 -18.75
N LEU A 390 12.35 6.69 -18.41
CA LEU A 390 13.80 6.81 -18.70
C LEU A 390 14.12 6.79 -20.20
N PHE A 391 13.45 5.93 -20.96
CA PHE A 391 13.76 5.74 -22.38
C PHE A 391 12.91 6.55 -23.34
N LEU A 392 11.68 6.87 -22.99
CA LEU A 392 10.74 7.57 -23.86
C LEU A 392 10.42 8.98 -23.34
N GLY A 393 11.02 9.34 -22.21
CA GLY A 393 10.83 10.62 -21.57
C GLY A 393 9.56 10.70 -20.69
N THR A 394 9.53 11.71 -19.86
CA THR A 394 8.50 11.90 -18.81
C THR A 394 7.09 11.98 -19.39
N ILE A 395 6.93 12.58 -20.58
CA ILE A 395 5.63 12.80 -21.21
C ILE A 395 5.01 11.49 -21.66
N TYR A 396 5.76 10.69 -22.40
CA TYR A 396 5.29 9.36 -22.85
C TYR A 396 5.18 8.39 -21.68
N GLY A 397 6.05 8.54 -20.66
CA GLY A 397 5.99 7.76 -19.43
C GLY A 397 4.65 7.88 -18.70
N VAL A 398 4.06 9.11 -18.63
CA VAL A 398 2.71 9.31 -18.05
C VAL A 398 1.65 8.55 -18.83
N ILE A 399 1.65 8.70 -20.16
CA ILE A 399 0.65 8.06 -21.04
C ILE A 399 0.75 6.55 -20.90
N ILE A 400 1.95 6.00 -21.01
CA ILE A 400 2.20 4.56 -20.88
C ILE A 400 1.83 4.07 -19.48
N GLY A 401 2.14 4.84 -18.43
CA GLY A 401 1.75 4.53 -17.07
C GLY A 401 0.22 4.39 -16.91
N ILE A 402 -0.54 5.33 -17.46
CA ILE A 402 -2.01 5.27 -17.45
C ILE A 402 -2.51 4.03 -18.22
N ILE A 403 -1.95 3.78 -19.41
CA ILE A 403 -2.30 2.58 -20.21
C ILE A 403 -1.98 1.30 -19.45
N LEU A 404 -0.79 1.19 -18.83
CA LEU A 404 -0.40 0.03 -18.05
C LEU A 404 -1.32 -0.19 -16.85
N SER A 405 -1.78 0.87 -16.19
CA SER A 405 -2.75 0.78 -15.10
C SER A 405 -4.07 0.19 -15.58
N PHE A 406 -4.58 0.68 -16.72
CA PHE A 406 -5.78 0.14 -17.35
C PHE A 406 -5.63 -1.33 -17.75
N VAL A 407 -4.53 -1.66 -18.44
CA VAL A 407 -4.20 -3.03 -18.84
C VAL A 407 -4.13 -3.97 -17.62
N ALA A 408 -3.51 -3.52 -16.52
CA ALA A 408 -3.43 -4.31 -15.29
C ALA A 408 -4.81 -4.63 -14.70
N VAL A 409 -5.74 -3.66 -14.71
CA VAL A 409 -7.13 -3.86 -14.26
C VAL A 409 -7.84 -4.84 -15.20
N VAL A 410 -7.74 -4.64 -16.51
CA VAL A 410 -8.36 -5.52 -17.51
C VAL A 410 -7.86 -6.96 -17.35
N ILE A 411 -6.54 -7.18 -17.28
CA ILE A 411 -5.95 -8.52 -17.08
C ILE A 411 -6.45 -9.18 -15.80
N ARG A 412 -6.65 -8.42 -14.74
CA ARG A 412 -7.16 -8.93 -13.47
C ARG A 412 -8.62 -9.40 -13.58
N GLU A 413 -9.46 -8.63 -14.27
CA GLU A 413 -10.87 -8.94 -14.45
C GLU A 413 -11.11 -10.03 -15.51
N THR A 414 -10.23 -10.14 -16.50
CA THR A 414 -10.34 -11.17 -17.56
C THR A 414 -9.92 -12.56 -17.10
N ASN A 415 -9.07 -12.67 -16.05
CA ASN A 415 -8.63 -13.95 -15.52
C ASN A 415 -8.82 -14.01 -14.00
N PRO A 416 -10.08 -14.04 -13.52
CA PRO A 416 -10.39 -14.02 -12.11
C PRO A 416 -10.09 -15.36 -11.42
N PRO A 417 -10.02 -15.38 -10.08
CA PRO A 417 -9.98 -16.63 -9.32
C PRO A 417 -11.23 -17.48 -9.60
N ARG A 418 -11.05 -18.76 -9.79
CA ARG A 418 -12.10 -19.73 -10.06
C ARG A 418 -11.75 -21.07 -9.43
N ALA A 419 -12.75 -21.90 -9.16
CA ALA A 419 -12.56 -23.17 -8.50
C ALA A 419 -13.65 -24.20 -8.87
N PHE A 420 -13.26 -25.47 -8.94
CA PHE A 420 -14.19 -26.56 -8.88
C PHE A 420 -14.42 -26.95 -7.41
N LEU A 421 -15.66 -27.20 -7.05
CA LEU A 421 -16.05 -27.44 -5.67
C LEU A 421 -16.49 -28.90 -5.46
N GLY A 422 -16.22 -29.40 -4.25
CA GLY A 422 -16.65 -30.72 -3.81
C GLY A 422 -17.07 -30.73 -2.36
N GLY A 423 -17.57 -31.88 -1.89
CA GLY A 423 -17.97 -32.10 -0.50
C GLY A 423 -16.82 -32.66 0.34
N ILE A 424 -16.87 -32.43 1.64
CA ILE A 424 -16.03 -33.12 2.64
C ILE A 424 -16.93 -34.05 3.43
N PRO A 425 -16.57 -35.35 3.59
CA PRO A 425 -17.37 -36.28 4.37
C PRO A 425 -17.67 -35.73 5.79
N GLY A 426 -18.92 -35.76 6.21
CA GLY A 426 -19.34 -35.30 7.52
C GLY A 426 -19.28 -33.79 7.75
N ARG A 427 -19.05 -32.96 6.72
CA ARG A 427 -19.08 -31.48 6.83
C ARG A 427 -20.10 -30.87 5.88
N ASP A 428 -20.78 -29.82 6.35
CA ASP A 428 -21.64 -29.01 5.48
C ASP A 428 -20.80 -28.06 4.61
N GLY A 429 -21.32 -27.81 3.40
CA GLY A 429 -20.73 -26.85 2.48
C GLY A 429 -19.90 -27.48 1.37
N PHE A 430 -19.49 -26.63 0.44
CA PHE A 430 -18.72 -27.03 -0.74
C PHE A 430 -17.36 -26.30 -0.74
N TYR A 431 -16.31 -27.06 -0.96
CA TYR A 431 -14.92 -26.67 -0.78
C TYR A 431 -14.15 -26.76 -2.09
N ASP A 432 -13.16 -25.88 -2.25
CA ASP A 432 -12.27 -25.84 -3.40
C ASP A 432 -11.43 -27.15 -3.45
N LEU A 433 -11.58 -27.91 -4.54
CA LEU A 433 -10.92 -29.19 -4.72
C LEU A 433 -9.39 -29.08 -4.83
N ASP A 434 -8.89 -27.98 -5.39
CA ASP A 434 -7.44 -27.78 -5.56
C ASP A 434 -6.75 -27.33 -4.26
N LYS A 435 -7.46 -26.63 -3.40
CA LYS A 435 -6.90 -26.07 -2.16
C LYS A 435 -7.16 -26.92 -0.93
N ASN A 436 -8.13 -27.82 -1.00
CA ASN A 436 -8.50 -28.67 0.12
C ASN A 436 -8.40 -30.14 -0.26
N HIS A 437 -7.37 -30.80 0.21
CA HIS A 437 -7.10 -32.21 -0.08
C HIS A 437 -8.15 -33.19 0.48
N TYR A 438 -9.07 -32.71 1.33
CA TYR A 438 -10.16 -33.51 1.92
C TYR A 438 -11.49 -33.35 1.18
N ALA A 439 -11.53 -32.43 0.21
CA ALA A 439 -12.70 -32.23 -0.61
C ALA A 439 -12.69 -33.24 -1.78
N HIS A 440 -13.82 -33.91 -1.96
CA HIS A 440 -14.04 -34.89 -3.02
C HIS A 440 -15.12 -34.37 -3.98
N PRO A 441 -14.98 -34.59 -5.30
CA PRO A 441 -16.03 -34.27 -6.23
C PRO A 441 -17.32 -35.02 -5.89
N ILE A 442 -18.47 -34.44 -6.21
CA ILE A 442 -19.76 -35.13 -6.11
C ILE A 442 -19.94 -36.00 -7.35
N GLU A 443 -20.37 -37.24 -7.20
CA GLU A 443 -20.53 -38.18 -8.31
C GLU A 443 -21.44 -37.60 -9.40
N HIS A 444 -21.01 -37.70 -10.64
CA HIS A 444 -21.70 -37.25 -11.85
C HIS A 444 -22.02 -35.75 -11.88
N THR A 445 -21.44 -34.94 -10.98
CA THR A 445 -21.76 -33.52 -10.84
C THR A 445 -20.51 -32.64 -10.83
N MET A 446 -20.52 -31.62 -11.68
CA MET A 446 -19.50 -30.56 -11.67
C MET A 446 -20.09 -29.34 -10.98
N ILE A 447 -19.43 -28.85 -9.91
CA ILE A 447 -19.77 -27.58 -9.27
C ILE A 447 -18.65 -26.60 -9.58
N TYR A 448 -18.96 -25.50 -10.25
CA TYR A 448 -17.99 -24.51 -10.70
C TYR A 448 -18.28 -23.13 -10.11
N ARG A 449 -17.30 -22.55 -9.44
CA ARG A 449 -17.35 -21.19 -8.87
C ARG A 449 -16.48 -20.24 -9.66
N PHE A 450 -17.07 -19.13 -10.13
CA PHE A 450 -16.38 -18.07 -10.84
C PHE A 450 -16.43 -16.79 -10.03
N ASN A 451 -15.27 -16.28 -9.57
CA ASN A 451 -15.18 -15.20 -8.60
C ASN A 451 -15.01 -13.81 -9.25
N ALA A 452 -15.85 -13.47 -10.21
CA ALA A 452 -15.93 -12.13 -10.79
C ALA A 452 -17.29 -11.92 -11.50
N ASN A 453 -17.56 -10.68 -11.91
CA ASN A 453 -18.64 -10.40 -12.85
C ASN A 453 -18.36 -11.03 -14.21
N LEU A 454 -19.41 -11.47 -14.90
CA LEU A 454 -19.29 -12.02 -16.25
C LEU A 454 -19.51 -10.93 -17.30
N PHE A 455 -18.58 -10.79 -18.21
CA PHE A 455 -18.64 -9.81 -19.29
C PHE A 455 -17.87 -10.30 -20.53
N PHE A 456 -17.96 -9.56 -21.62
CA PHE A 456 -17.42 -9.95 -22.92
C PHE A 456 -15.97 -10.47 -22.89
N ALA A 457 -15.14 -9.99 -21.99
CA ALA A 457 -13.71 -10.34 -21.96
C ALA A 457 -13.39 -11.62 -21.16
N ASN A 458 -14.31 -12.13 -20.31
CA ASN A 458 -14.10 -13.34 -19.52
C ASN A 458 -15.17 -14.42 -19.71
N SER A 459 -16.25 -14.13 -20.42
CA SER A 459 -17.35 -15.09 -20.67
C SER A 459 -16.88 -16.34 -21.42
N LYS A 460 -15.96 -16.17 -22.38
CA LYS A 460 -15.37 -17.30 -23.09
C LYS A 460 -14.54 -18.20 -22.19
N LEU A 461 -13.74 -17.63 -21.29
CA LEU A 461 -12.97 -18.38 -20.28
C LEU A 461 -13.89 -19.19 -19.36
N PHE A 462 -15.01 -18.58 -18.93
CA PHE A 462 -16.03 -19.24 -18.12
C PHE A 462 -16.62 -20.45 -18.85
N GLN A 463 -16.96 -20.32 -20.15
CA GLN A 463 -17.45 -21.42 -20.96
C GLN A 463 -16.42 -22.51 -21.17
N GLU A 464 -15.20 -22.14 -21.58
CA GLU A 464 -14.11 -23.09 -21.85
C GLU A 464 -13.71 -23.89 -20.60
N ASP A 465 -13.68 -23.27 -19.44
CA ASP A 465 -13.40 -23.96 -18.19
C ASP A 465 -14.43 -25.05 -17.88
N ILE A 466 -15.70 -24.77 -18.09
CA ILE A 466 -16.76 -25.76 -17.87
C ILE A 466 -16.66 -26.87 -18.93
N GLU A 467 -16.62 -26.50 -20.22
CA GLU A 467 -16.65 -27.47 -21.33
C GLU A 467 -15.40 -28.41 -21.33
N ASN A 468 -14.22 -27.87 -21.00
CA ASN A 468 -12.96 -28.63 -21.00
C ASN A 468 -12.79 -29.56 -19.80
N ASN A 469 -13.52 -29.32 -18.71
CA ASN A 469 -13.43 -30.14 -17.49
C ASN A 469 -14.62 -31.09 -17.33
N LEU A 470 -15.51 -31.18 -18.33
CA LEU A 470 -16.58 -32.18 -18.34
C LEU A 470 -15.98 -33.60 -18.42
N LYS A 471 -16.38 -34.47 -17.48
CA LYS A 471 -16.09 -35.90 -17.54
C LYS A 471 -17.14 -36.64 -18.39
N GLU A 472 -16.82 -37.80 -18.92
CA GLU A 472 -17.76 -38.59 -19.73
C GLU A 472 -19.04 -38.99 -18.97
N ASP A 473 -18.96 -39.12 -17.66
CA ASP A 473 -20.05 -39.47 -16.77
C ASP A 473 -20.76 -38.29 -16.11
N THR A 474 -20.39 -37.04 -16.46
CA THR A 474 -21.03 -35.83 -15.92
C THR A 474 -22.47 -35.73 -16.39
N LYS A 475 -23.41 -35.66 -15.43
CA LYS A 475 -24.86 -35.48 -15.70
C LYS A 475 -25.39 -34.10 -15.30
N THR A 476 -24.70 -33.41 -14.44
CA THR A 476 -25.13 -32.14 -13.90
C THR A 476 -23.97 -31.14 -13.81
N VAL A 477 -24.20 -29.90 -14.24
CA VAL A 477 -23.29 -28.77 -14.05
C VAL A 477 -24.01 -27.72 -13.20
N ILE A 478 -23.39 -27.34 -12.10
CA ILE A 478 -23.89 -26.32 -11.16
C ILE A 478 -22.90 -25.18 -11.10
N VAL A 479 -23.35 -23.97 -11.46
CA VAL A 479 -22.58 -22.75 -11.35
C VAL A 479 -22.90 -22.06 -10.01
N ASP A 480 -21.90 -21.90 -9.18
CA ASP A 480 -21.97 -21.04 -7.99
C ASP A 480 -21.75 -19.58 -8.44
N ALA A 481 -22.85 -18.82 -8.47
CA ALA A 481 -22.89 -17.42 -8.90
C ALA A 481 -22.87 -16.44 -7.70
N GLY A 482 -22.46 -16.88 -6.50
CA GLY A 482 -22.47 -16.04 -5.30
C GLY A 482 -21.65 -14.77 -5.39
N THR A 483 -20.64 -14.78 -6.25
CA THR A 483 -19.75 -13.62 -6.50
C THR A 483 -20.06 -12.90 -7.83
N ILE A 484 -20.96 -13.43 -8.65
CA ILE A 484 -21.39 -12.82 -9.91
C ILE A 484 -22.49 -11.80 -9.57
N THR A 485 -22.17 -10.51 -9.60
CA THR A 485 -23.11 -9.44 -9.30
C THR A 485 -23.69 -8.77 -10.53
N SER A 486 -23.02 -8.91 -11.68
CA SER A 486 -23.48 -8.37 -12.96
C SER A 486 -23.05 -9.25 -14.13
N ILE A 487 -23.88 -9.22 -15.18
CA ILE A 487 -23.66 -9.93 -16.46
C ILE A 487 -23.94 -8.93 -17.57
N ASP A 488 -23.09 -8.87 -18.60
CA ASP A 488 -23.36 -8.12 -19.82
C ASP A 488 -24.06 -9.00 -20.88
N ILE A 489 -24.46 -8.39 -21.99
CA ILE A 489 -25.20 -9.08 -23.04
C ILE A 489 -24.39 -10.23 -23.67
N THR A 490 -23.09 -10.04 -23.88
CA THR A 490 -22.21 -11.07 -24.47
C THR A 490 -22.07 -12.28 -23.54
N ALA A 491 -21.95 -12.04 -22.23
CA ALA A 491 -21.91 -13.11 -21.25
C ALA A 491 -23.26 -13.82 -21.12
N ALA A 492 -24.38 -13.09 -21.26
CA ALA A 492 -25.71 -13.67 -21.32
C ALA A 492 -25.86 -14.64 -22.48
N ASP A 493 -25.46 -14.23 -23.68
CA ASP A 493 -25.47 -15.10 -24.89
C ASP A 493 -24.58 -16.33 -24.71
N THR A 494 -23.40 -16.14 -24.07
CA THR A 494 -22.46 -17.23 -23.78
C THR A 494 -23.07 -18.25 -22.81
N ILE A 495 -23.78 -17.81 -21.76
CA ILE A 495 -24.44 -18.72 -20.81
C ILE A 495 -25.58 -19.49 -21.49
N LEU A 496 -26.38 -18.81 -22.30
CA LEU A 496 -27.46 -19.47 -23.07
C LEU A 496 -26.92 -20.52 -24.04
N MET A 497 -25.83 -20.19 -24.74
CA MET A 497 -25.16 -21.13 -25.64
C MET A 497 -24.55 -22.32 -24.88
N LEU A 498 -23.90 -22.08 -23.73
CA LEU A 498 -23.37 -23.12 -22.88
C LEU A 498 -24.49 -24.07 -22.41
N LYS A 499 -25.62 -23.53 -21.94
CA LYS A 499 -26.79 -24.33 -21.55
C LYS A 499 -27.26 -25.23 -22.70
N GLN A 500 -27.46 -24.66 -23.88
CA GLN A 500 -27.88 -25.42 -25.06
C GLN A 500 -26.88 -26.54 -25.44
N ASN A 501 -25.58 -26.27 -25.32
CA ASN A 501 -24.53 -27.26 -25.56
C ASN A 501 -24.57 -28.41 -24.54
N LEU A 502 -24.80 -28.09 -23.28
CA LEU A 502 -24.92 -29.09 -22.18
C LEU A 502 -26.18 -29.91 -22.34
N GLU A 503 -27.33 -29.29 -22.71
CA GLU A 503 -28.58 -29.99 -22.93
C GLU A 503 -28.49 -31.00 -24.12
N LYS A 504 -27.81 -30.61 -25.21
CA LYS A 504 -27.53 -31.54 -26.34
C LYS A 504 -26.75 -32.80 -25.91
N LYS A 505 -25.96 -32.68 -24.84
CA LYS A 505 -25.21 -33.79 -24.23
C LYS A 505 -26.01 -34.52 -23.14
N GLY A 506 -27.24 -34.10 -22.84
CA GLY A 506 -28.07 -34.64 -21.76
C GLY A 506 -27.63 -34.23 -20.38
N ILE A 507 -26.90 -33.13 -20.26
CA ILE A 507 -26.35 -32.60 -18.99
C ILE A 507 -27.27 -31.48 -18.48
N ALA A 508 -27.76 -31.60 -17.25
CA ALA A 508 -28.56 -30.58 -16.58
C ALA A 508 -27.68 -29.40 -16.18
N PHE A 509 -28.20 -28.17 -16.31
CA PHE A 509 -27.47 -26.95 -16.02
C PHE A 509 -28.19 -26.11 -14.95
N TYR A 510 -27.51 -25.73 -13.88
CA TYR A 510 -28.05 -24.89 -12.81
C TYR A 510 -27.16 -23.72 -12.49
N ILE A 511 -27.76 -22.57 -12.15
CA ILE A 511 -27.10 -21.39 -11.56
C ILE A 511 -27.62 -21.20 -10.15
N THR A 512 -26.72 -21.11 -9.18
CA THR A 512 -27.04 -21.13 -7.74
C THR A 512 -26.36 -19.98 -6.99
N GLU A 513 -26.70 -19.82 -5.70
CA GLU A 513 -26.11 -18.84 -4.75
C GLU A 513 -26.21 -17.36 -5.23
N HIS A 514 -26.93 -17.08 -6.28
CA HIS A 514 -27.02 -15.77 -6.92
C HIS A 514 -27.75 -14.73 -6.08
N MET A 515 -27.35 -13.46 -6.23
CA MET A 515 -28.04 -12.33 -5.61
C MET A 515 -29.35 -12.00 -6.33
N GLN A 516 -30.36 -11.50 -5.60
CA GLN A 516 -31.65 -11.11 -6.18
C GLN A 516 -31.53 -10.11 -7.34
N ALA A 517 -30.53 -9.23 -7.30
CA ALA A 517 -30.25 -8.27 -8.38
C ALA A 517 -29.96 -8.96 -9.73
N LEU A 518 -29.40 -10.16 -9.71
CA LEU A 518 -29.08 -10.94 -10.91
C LEU A 518 -30.36 -11.44 -11.60
N ASN A 519 -31.42 -11.79 -10.84
CA ASN A 519 -32.71 -12.18 -11.43
C ASN A 519 -33.34 -11.07 -12.27
N THR A 520 -33.18 -9.80 -11.87
CA THR A 520 -33.65 -8.66 -12.66
C THR A 520 -32.84 -8.52 -13.94
N GLN A 521 -31.53 -8.75 -13.87
CA GLN A 521 -30.66 -8.73 -15.05
C GLN A 521 -30.99 -9.87 -16.01
N PHE A 522 -31.24 -11.09 -15.53
CA PHE A 522 -31.68 -12.22 -16.35
C PHE A 522 -32.93 -11.90 -17.17
N ARG A 523 -33.92 -11.25 -16.57
CA ARG A 523 -35.13 -10.83 -17.30
C ARG A 523 -34.83 -9.75 -18.33
N ASN A 524 -34.00 -8.77 -18.01
CA ASN A 524 -33.65 -7.67 -18.89
C ASN A 524 -32.77 -8.10 -20.07
N LEU A 525 -32.00 -9.17 -19.90
CA LEU A 525 -31.08 -9.75 -20.89
C LEU A 525 -31.70 -10.94 -21.66
N GLU A 526 -33.02 -11.05 -21.67
CA GLU A 526 -33.77 -12.12 -22.34
C GLU A 526 -33.46 -13.56 -21.87
N MET A 527 -32.85 -13.68 -20.69
CA MET A 527 -32.53 -14.96 -20.02
C MET A 527 -33.67 -15.43 -19.09
N GLY A 528 -34.85 -14.84 -19.15
CA GLY A 528 -36.00 -15.18 -18.28
C GLY A 528 -36.41 -16.65 -18.36
N GLY A 529 -36.21 -17.28 -19.49
CA GLY A 529 -36.43 -18.72 -19.71
C GLY A 529 -35.67 -19.61 -18.72
N LEU A 530 -34.45 -19.23 -18.29
CA LEU A 530 -33.70 -19.99 -17.27
C LEU A 530 -34.41 -20.04 -15.90
N ILE A 531 -35.18 -18.99 -15.57
CA ILE A 531 -35.98 -18.94 -14.35
C ILE A 531 -37.21 -19.83 -14.50
N GLU A 532 -37.92 -19.75 -15.63
CA GLU A 532 -39.14 -20.49 -15.93
C GLU A 532 -38.87 -21.99 -16.06
N GLU A 533 -37.77 -22.38 -16.69
CA GLU A 533 -37.34 -23.77 -16.85
C GLU A 533 -36.74 -24.37 -15.56
N GLY A 534 -36.59 -23.56 -14.51
CA GLY A 534 -36.09 -24.02 -13.23
C GLY A 534 -34.57 -24.23 -13.16
N CYS A 535 -33.81 -23.64 -14.08
CA CYS A 535 -32.34 -23.66 -14.04
C CYS A 535 -31.73 -22.80 -12.94
N ILE A 536 -32.53 -21.88 -12.37
CA ILE A 536 -32.07 -20.99 -11.30
C ILE A 536 -32.51 -21.55 -9.95
N ARG A 537 -31.55 -21.82 -9.07
CA ARG A 537 -31.80 -22.34 -7.71
C ARG A 537 -31.13 -21.46 -6.67
N ARG A 538 -31.73 -21.42 -5.47
CA ARG A 538 -31.22 -20.56 -4.40
C ARG A 538 -29.90 -21.05 -3.84
N THR A 539 -29.71 -22.37 -3.73
CA THR A 539 -28.51 -22.99 -3.16
C THR A 539 -28.00 -24.14 -4.05
N ILE A 540 -26.70 -24.44 -3.94
CA ILE A 540 -26.10 -25.60 -4.56
C ILE A 540 -26.81 -26.87 -4.11
N THR A 541 -27.12 -26.98 -2.82
CA THR A 541 -27.86 -28.10 -2.26
C THR A 541 -29.23 -28.32 -2.94
N ALA A 542 -29.97 -27.24 -3.23
CA ALA A 542 -31.25 -27.36 -3.92
C ALA A 542 -31.08 -27.89 -5.36
N ALA A 543 -30.07 -27.44 -6.08
CA ALA A 543 -29.77 -27.94 -7.40
C ALA A 543 -29.35 -29.41 -7.40
N LEU A 544 -28.59 -29.86 -6.41
CA LEU A 544 -28.22 -31.29 -6.25
C LEU A 544 -29.45 -32.16 -5.97
N LEU A 545 -30.37 -31.71 -5.12
CA LEU A 545 -31.61 -32.44 -4.86
C LEU A 545 -32.48 -32.51 -6.13
N ASP A 546 -32.60 -31.43 -6.88
CA ASP A 546 -33.35 -31.40 -8.14
C ASP A 546 -32.73 -32.28 -9.25
N SER A 547 -31.40 -32.49 -9.20
CA SER A 547 -30.73 -33.44 -10.09
C SER A 547 -30.95 -34.94 -9.72
N GLY A 548 -31.73 -35.17 -8.67
CA GLY A 548 -32.06 -36.54 -8.18
C GLY A 548 -31.11 -37.10 -7.14
N LEU A 549 -30.12 -36.35 -6.70
CA LEU A 549 -29.21 -36.79 -5.63
C LEU A 549 -29.86 -36.61 -4.26
N GLN A 550 -29.60 -37.54 -3.35
CA GLN A 550 -30.08 -37.44 -1.96
C GLN A 550 -28.91 -37.23 -1.00
N LYS A 551 -29.18 -36.60 0.14
CA LYS A 551 -28.20 -36.47 1.21
C LYS A 551 -28.06 -37.79 1.97
N PRO A 552 -26.86 -38.21 2.35
CA PRO A 552 -25.56 -37.61 2.05
C PRO A 552 -25.20 -37.74 0.56
N PHE A 553 -24.75 -36.62 -0.05
CA PHE A 553 -24.44 -36.62 -1.48
C PHE A 553 -23.27 -37.56 -1.77
N PRO A 554 -23.39 -38.46 -2.76
CA PRO A 554 -22.33 -39.43 -3.05
C PRO A 554 -21.06 -38.68 -3.53
N LEU A 555 -19.94 -39.01 -2.86
CA LEU A 555 -18.63 -38.40 -3.15
C LEU A 555 -17.74 -39.39 -3.88
N GLU A 556 -17.05 -38.94 -4.92
CA GLU A 556 -16.13 -39.77 -5.69
C GLU A 556 -15.03 -40.36 -4.79
N GLY A 557 -14.86 -41.68 -4.85
CA GLY A 557 -13.82 -42.40 -4.12
C GLY A 557 -14.13 -42.68 -2.64
N ILE A 558 -15.31 -42.32 -2.16
CA ILE A 558 -15.73 -42.57 -0.77
C ILE A 558 -16.92 -43.55 -0.76
N PRO A 559 -16.82 -44.71 -0.13
CA PRO A 559 -17.92 -45.68 -0.04
C PRO A 559 -19.16 -45.11 0.66
N ALA A 560 -20.35 -45.37 0.11
CA ALA A 560 -21.62 -44.82 0.60
C ALA A 560 -21.89 -45.19 2.09
N ASN A 561 -21.57 -46.40 2.49
CA ASN A 561 -21.72 -46.87 3.87
C ASN A 561 -20.85 -46.09 4.88
N LEU A 562 -19.68 -45.57 4.42
CA LEU A 562 -18.80 -44.74 5.25
C LEU A 562 -19.38 -43.31 5.39
N GLN A 563 -19.97 -42.77 4.33
CA GLN A 563 -20.62 -41.46 4.36
C GLN A 563 -21.85 -41.42 5.28
N GLU A 564 -22.74 -42.45 5.17
CA GLU A 564 -23.88 -42.61 6.07
C GLU A 564 -23.46 -42.73 7.54
N SER A 565 -22.43 -43.53 7.81
CA SER A 565 -21.91 -43.69 9.18
C SER A 565 -21.35 -42.36 9.73
N LEU A 566 -20.67 -41.57 8.91
CA LEU A 566 -20.13 -40.26 9.32
C LEU A 566 -21.22 -39.20 9.57
N GLU A 567 -22.30 -39.23 8.78
CA GLU A 567 -23.42 -38.31 8.98
C GLU A 567 -24.30 -38.69 10.17
N GLU A 568 -24.56 -39.98 10.41
CA GLU A 568 -25.19 -40.47 11.62
C GLU A 568 -24.39 -40.14 12.88
N LEU A 569 -23.08 -40.26 12.82
CA LEU A 569 -22.19 -39.88 13.91
C LEU A 569 -22.23 -38.36 14.20
N ARG A 570 -22.35 -37.55 13.17
CA ARG A 570 -22.50 -36.08 13.29
C ARG A 570 -23.83 -35.67 13.89
N GLU A 571 -24.92 -36.27 13.44
CA GLU A 571 -26.24 -36.00 14.02
C GLU A 571 -26.33 -36.43 15.49
N HIS A 572 -25.68 -37.51 15.85
CA HIS A 572 -25.62 -37.95 17.24
C HIS A 572 -24.69 -37.12 18.10
N ALA A 573 -23.56 -36.64 17.57
CA ALA A 573 -22.65 -35.74 18.27
C ALA A 573 -23.31 -34.38 18.60
N GLY A 574 -24.23 -33.89 17.75
CA GLY A 574 -25.01 -32.66 18.02
C GLY A 574 -26.13 -32.84 19.04
N LYS A 575 -26.50 -34.06 19.42
CA LYS A 575 -27.60 -34.40 20.33
C LYS A 575 -27.17 -34.97 21.68
N LEU A 576 -25.88 -35.25 21.90
CA LEU A 576 -25.39 -35.86 23.13
C LEU A 576 -25.27 -34.82 24.27
N PRO A 577 -25.98 -35.04 25.40
CA PRO A 577 -25.61 -34.42 26.66
C PRO A 577 -24.29 -35.05 27.12
N ILE A 578 -23.33 -34.23 27.40
CA ILE A 578 -21.97 -34.61 27.76
C ILE A 578 -22.00 -35.34 29.10
N HIS A 579 -22.01 -36.66 29.08
CA HIS A 579 -21.80 -37.50 30.25
C HIS A 579 -20.81 -38.63 29.98
N LYS A 580 -19.92 -38.76 30.91
CA LYS A 580 -18.69 -39.52 31.14
C LYS A 580 -18.51 -40.98 30.67
N HIS A 581 -19.33 -41.58 29.84
CA HIS A 581 -19.24 -43.03 29.61
C HIS A 581 -19.47 -43.51 28.16
N ASN A 582 -18.72 -42.99 27.20
CA ASN A 582 -18.70 -43.58 25.85
C ASN A 582 -17.35 -43.43 25.13
N THR A 583 -16.26 -43.79 25.79
CA THR A 583 -14.90 -43.77 25.27
C THR A 583 -14.77 -44.52 23.93
N GLU A 584 -15.44 -45.65 23.77
CA GLU A 584 -15.33 -46.51 22.57
C GLU A 584 -16.04 -45.93 21.34
N LYS A 585 -17.17 -45.22 21.54
CA LYS A 585 -17.86 -44.51 20.43
C LYS A 585 -17.14 -43.22 20.05
N ILE A 586 -16.61 -42.51 21.03
CA ILE A 586 -15.80 -41.30 20.81
C ILE A 586 -14.49 -41.65 20.09
N GLU A 587 -13.87 -42.81 20.43
CA GLU A 587 -12.67 -43.32 19.75
C GLU A 587 -12.96 -43.71 18.28
N LYS A 588 -14.12 -44.32 18.00
CA LYS A 588 -14.55 -44.60 16.62
C LYS A 588 -14.88 -43.31 15.84
N LEU A 589 -15.48 -42.29 16.49
CA LEU A 589 -15.77 -40.98 15.95
C LEU A 589 -14.47 -40.22 15.67
N LYS A 590 -13.55 -40.22 16.61
CA LYS A 590 -12.21 -39.67 16.46
C LYS A 590 -11.48 -40.30 15.30
N LYS A 591 -11.43 -41.62 15.25
CA LYS A 591 -10.78 -42.37 14.17
C LYS A 591 -11.37 -42.09 12.80
N ALA A 592 -12.68 -41.92 12.68
CA ALA A 592 -13.36 -41.63 11.42
C ALA A 592 -13.24 -40.17 10.98
N LEU A 593 -13.29 -39.19 11.93
CA LEU A 593 -13.15 -37.77 11.66
C LEU A 593 -11.68 -37.30 11.53
N TRP A 594 -10.75 -37.96 12.22
CA TRP A 594 -9.37 -37.53 12.39
C TRP A 594 -8.36 -38.22 11.46
N LEU A 595 -8.68 -39.36 10.88
CA LEU A 595 -7.75 -40.05 9.97
C LEU A 595 -7.31 -39.18 8.77
N HIS A 596 -7.90 -37.98 8.59
CA HIS A 596 -7.65 -37.14 7.45
C HIS A 596 -7.49 -35.65 7.76
N THR A 597 -7.42 -35.19 9.03
CA THR A 597 -7.51 -33.71 9.29
C THR A 597 -6.41 -33.08 10.13
N LEU A 598 -5.54 -33.80 10.82
CA LEU A 598 -4.44 -33.23 11.61
C LEU A 598 -3.16 -34.06 11.52
N PRO A 599 -1.96 -33.43 11.63
CA PRO A 599 -0.70 -34.16 11.78
C PRO A 599 -0.71 -35.02 13.06
N ALA A 600 -0.15 -36.22 13.01
CA ALA A 600 -0.19 -37.22 14.10
C ALA A 600 0.39 -36.75 15.45
N GLU A 601 1.17 -35.68 15.48
CA GLU A 601 1.75 -35.09 16.69
C GLU A 601 0.78 -34.22 17.50
N GLU A 602 -0.28 -33.70 16.88
CA GLU A 602 -1.29 -32.88 17.57
C GLU A 602 -2.43 -33.70 18.16
N GLU A 603 -2.66 -34.90 17.63
CA GLU A 603 -3.74 -35.79 18.03
C GLU A 603 -3.62 -36.26 19.51
N ASN A 604 -2.41 -36.57 19.94
CA ASN A 604 -2.14 -37.02 21.32
C ASN A 604 -2.31 -35.89 22.36
N THR A 605 -2.04 -34.65 21.96
CA THR A 605 -2.01 -33.49 22.91
C THR A 605 -3.42 -33.08 23.35
N LEU A 606 -4.40 -33.10 22.43
CA LEU A 606 -5.78 -32.73 22.73
C LEU A 606 -6.52 -33.78 23.55
N GLU A 607 -6.24 -35.09 23.31
CA GLU A 607 -6.84 -36.18 24.07
C GLU A 607 -6.41 -36.16 25.53
N GLU A 608 -5.14 -35.90 25.77
CA GLU A 608 -4.57 -35.87 27.12
C GLU A 608 -4.99 -34.62 27.89
N PHE A 609 -5.20 -33.47 27.17
CA PHE A 609 -5.74 -32.25 27.76
C PHE A 609 -7.21 -32.43 28.19
N ALA A 610 -8.01 -33.10 27.36
CA ALA A 610 -9.40 -33.45 27.69
C ALA A 610 -9.53 -34.31 28.92
N TRP A 611 -8.55 -35.20 29.15
CA TRP A 611 -8.53 -36.10 30.31
C TRP A 611 -8.24 -35.35 31.63
N VAL A 612 -7.39 -34.32 31.57
CA VAL A 612 -6.97 -33.54 32.76
C VAL A 612 -8.00 -32.44 33.12
N PHE A 613 -8.58 -31.77 32.16
CA PHE A 613 -9.41 -30.56 32.36
C PHE A 613 -10.89 -30.73 32.05
N GLY A 614 -11.29 -31.90 31.51
CA GLY A 614 -12.66 -32.15 31.03
C GLY A 614 -12.91 -31.69 29.60
N GLU A 615 -13.67 -32.44 28.84
CA GLU A 615 -13.96 -32.23 27.41
C GLU A 615 -14.58 -30.86 27.11
N ASP A 616 -15.42 -30.32 28.03
CA ASP A 616 -16.05 -29.00 27.86
C ASP A 616 -15.04 -27.86 27.84
N THR A 617 -14.03 -27.94 28.72
CA THR A 617 -12.98 -26.93 28.83
C THR A 617 -12.07 -26.93 27.62
N VAL A 618 -11.72 -28.13 27.11
CA VAL A 618 -10.90 -28.27 25.90
C VAL A 618 -11.62 -27.76 24.67
N ASN A 619 -12.89 -28.10 24.50
CA ASN A 619 -13.73 -27.64 23.38
C ASN A 619 -13.90 -26.11 23.39
N GLU A 620 -14.02 -25.50 24.57
CA GLU A 620 -14.13 -24.04 24.68
C GLU A 620 -12.80 -23.33 24.42
N ILE A 621 -11.70 -23.89 24.91
CA ILE A 621 -10.34 -23.41 24.59
C ILE A 621 -10.06 -23.57 23.10
N GLU A 622 -10.38 -24.70 22.49
CA GLU A 622 -10.21 -24.93 21.06
C GLU A 622 -11.03 -23.96 20.22
N LYS A 623 -12.30 -23.72 20.54
CA LYS A 623 -13.13 -22.70 19.89
C LYS A 623 -12.56 -21.29 20.01
N ARG A 624 -11.95 -20.96 21.15
CA ARG A 624 -11.33 -19.64 21.38
C ARG A 624 -10.00 -19.51 20.65
N VAL A 625 -9.18 -20.55 20.67
CA VAL A 625 -7.93 -20.65 19.91
C VAL A 625 -8.22 -20.54 18.41
N HIS A 626 -9.20 -21.26 17.88
CA HIS A 626 -9.60 -21.16 16.48
C HIS A 626 -10.14 -19.76 16.11
N ARG A 627 -10.88 -19.08 17.00
CA ARG A 627 -11.30 -17.68 16.79
C ARG A 627 -10.10 -16.72 16.77
N VAL A 628 -9.11 -16.94 17.63
CA VAL A 628 -7.89 -16.12 17.64
C VAL A 628 -7.07 -16.37 16.38
N ILE A 629 -6.89 -17.62 15.98
CA ILE A 629 -6.19 -18.00 14.75
C ILE A 629 -6.92 -17.46 13.51
N ALA A 630 -8.26 -17.56 13.45
CA ALA A 630 -9.06 -17.02 12.36
C ALA A 630 -8.95 -15.49 12.22
N ASN A 631 -8.84 -14.77 13.33
CA ASN A 631 -8.62 -13.32 13.34
C ASN A 631 -7.17 -12.93 12.94
N LEU A 632 -6.23 -13.87 13.03
CA LEU A 632 -4.82 -13.69 12.65
C LEU A 632 -4.53 -14.10 11.18
N HIS A 633 -5.54 -14.60 10.46
CA HIS A 633 -5.39 -15.11 9.07
C HIS A 633 -4.87 -14.10 8.04
N HIS A 634 -4.83 -12.82 8.37
CA HIS A 634 -4.27 -11.79 7.48
C HIS A 634 -2.74 -11.68 7.54
N TRP A 635 -2.06 -12.47 8.40
CA TRP A 635 -0.61 -12.39 8.64
C TRP A 635 0.00 -13.80 8.74
N PRO A 636 0.45 -14.40 7.63
CA PRO A 636 0.99 -15.77 7.60
C PRO A 636 2.15 -16.02 8.56
N GLU A 637 3.03 -15.02 8.75
CA GLU A 637 4.18 -15.12 9.68
C GLU A 637 3.74 -15.16 11.15
N ILE A 638 2.66 -14.48 11.50
CA ILE A 638 2.07 -14.52 12.85
C ILE A 638 1.41 -15.87 13.10
N LYS A 639 0.77 -16.45 12.08
CA LYS A 639 0.13 -17.77 12.18
C LYS A 639 1.17 -18.84 12.54
N GLU A 640 2.30 -18.89 11.84
CA GLU A 640 3.36 -19.88 12.10
C GLU A 640 4.00 -19.72 13.49
N ILE A 641 4.22 -18.47 13.95
CA ILE A 641 4.79 -18.20 15.27
C ILE A 641 3.77 -18.52 16.37
N SER A 642 2.49 -18.17 16.19
CA SER A 642 1.46 -18.43 17.20
C SER A 642 1.12 -19.92 17.31
N GLU A 643 1.08 -20.65 16.20
CA GLU A 643 0.84 -22.10 16.19
C GLU A 643 2.01 -22.85 16.86
N LYS A 644 3.25 -22.51 16.53
CA LYS A 644 4.43 -23.12 17.18
C LYS A 644 4.56 -22.73 18.66
N GLY A 645 4.23 -21.50 19.01
CA GLY A 645 4.27 -21.01 20.39
C GLY A 645 3.18 -21.61 21.28
N LEU A 646 1.93 -21.64 20.79
CA LEU A 646 0.81 -22.26 21.52
C LEU A 646 0.95 -23.77 21.64
N SER A 647 1.34 -24.49 20.57
CA SER A 647 1.57 -25.94 20.60
C SER A 647 2.67 -26.30 21.60
N LYS A 648 3.78 -25.56 21.65
CA LYS A 648 4.86 -25.77 22.61
C LYS A 648 4.47 -25.42 24.05
N GLN A 649 3.68 -24.36 24.27
CA GLN A 649 3.14 -24.04 25.60
C GLN A 649 2.13 -25.10 26.06
N MET A 650 1.22 -25.53 25.21
CA MET A 650 0.24 -26.57 25.51
C MET A 650 0.94 -27.92 25.81
N GLN A 651 2.00 -28.29 25.06
CA GLN A 651 2.83 -29.47 25.37
C GLN A 651 3.58 -29.32 26.69
N ALA A 652 4.09 -28.15 27.04
CA ALA A 652 4.74 -27.90 28.32
C ALA A 652 3.74 -28.06 29.49
N TRP A 653 2.51 -27.57 29.32
CA TRP A 653 1.45 -27.66 30.34
C TRP A 653 0.89 -29.08 30.48
N HIS A 654 0.79 -29.84 29.38
CA HIS A 654 0.37 -31.22 29.37
C HIS A 654 1.35 -32.14 30.12
N ASN A 655 2.65 -31.94 29.89
CA ASN A 655 3.70 -32.70 30.56
C ASN A 655 3.80 -32.44 32.10
N LEU A 656 3.12 -31.38 32.60
CA LEU A 656 3.03 -31.02 34.02
C LEU A 656 2.26 -32.06 34.88
N GLY A 657 1.39 -32.86 34.27
CA GLY A 657 0.53 -33.82 35.01
C GLY A 657 1.03 -35.26 35.07
N ALA A 658 2.01 -35.66 34.25
CA ALA A 658 2.32 -37.07 34.03
C ALA A 658 3.81 -37.47 33.99
N ILE A 659 4.80 -36.58 34.03
CA ILE A 659 6.21 -36.93 33.80
C ILE A 659 7.16 -36.10 34.68
N ASP A 660 8.36 -36.67 34.91
CA ASP A 660 9.54 -36.16 35.62
C ASP A 660 9.68 -34.64 35.50
N GLU A 661 9.47 -33.98 36.61
CA GLU A 661 9.51 -32.52 36.72
C GLU A 661 10.87 -31.90 36.28
N ASP A 662 11.94 -32.70 36.33
CA ASP A 662 13.27 -32.27 35.88
C ASP A 662 13.37 -32.19 34.33
N GLU A 663 12.65 -33.04 33.59
CA GLU A 663 12.58 -32.99 32.13
C GLU A 663 11.74 -31.79 31.66
N VAL A 664 10.68 -31.43 32.39
CA VAL A 664 9.87 -30.21 32.11
C VAL A 664 10.69 -28.95 32.31
N LEU A 665 11.47 -28.86 33.38
CA LEU A 665 12.33 -27.72 33.64
C LEU A 665 13.42 -27.59 32.55
N ARG A 666 14.06 -28.69 32.17
CA ARG A 666 15.07 -28.70 31.10
C ARG A 666 14.50 -28.24 29.74
N ARG A 667 13.26 -28.64 29.41
CA ARG A 667 12.58 -28.20 28.17
C ARG A 667 12.17 -26.73 28.25
N MET A 668 11.76 -26.23 29.41
CA MET A 668 11.48 -24.81 29.60
C MET A 668 12.74 -23.95 29.42
N GLU A 669 13.88 -24.37 29.95
CA GLU A 669 15.18 -23.69 29.80
C GLU A 669 15.58 -23.58 28.32
N LEU A 670 15.52 -24.71 27.58
CA LEU A 670 15.81 -24.73 26.14
C LEU A 670 14.88 -23.81 25.34
N HIS A 671 13.62 -23.72 25.74
CA HIS A 671 12.63 -22.89 25.05
C HIS A 671 12.79 -21.40 25.37
N LEU A 672 13.21 -21.06 26.60
CA LEU A 672 13.53 -19.70 27.00
C LEU A 672 14.75 -19.16 26.23
N ASP A 673 15.77 -19.98 26.01
CA ASP A 673 16.95 -19.62 25.24
C ASP A 673 16.61 -19.40 23.74
N GLU A 674 15.77 -20.24 23.15
CA GLU A 674 15.26 -20.05 21.76
C GLU A 674 14.39 -18.77 21.62
N LEU A 675 13.53 -18.50 22.59
CA LEU A 675 12.69 -17.30 22.60
C LEU A 675 13.52 -16.03 22.81
N SER A 676 14.51 -16.04 23.72
CA SER A 676 15.36 -14.88 23.98
C SER A 676 16.22 -14.53 22.74
N ALA A 677 16.80 -15.51 22.08
CA ALA A 677 17.60 -15.35 20.87
C ALA A 677 16.74 -14.78 19.69
N ASN A 678 15.50 -15.23 19.55
CA ASN A 678 14.59 -14.76 18.50
C ASN A 678 14.04 -13.34 18.74
N LEU A 679 13.98 -12.86 19.99
CA LEU A 679 13.49 -11.54 20.36
C LEU A 679 14.55 -10.42 20.17
N GLU A 680 15.84 -10.74 20.22
CA GLU A 680 16.90 -9.74 20.06
C GLU A 680 17.13 -9.33 18.59
N GLU A 681 16.75 -10.16 17.61
CA GLU A 681 17.06 -9.92 16.20
C GLU A 681 16.06 -9.07 15.42
N ASP A 682 14.79 -8.88 15.87
CA ASP A 682 13.78 -8.20 15.04
C ASP A 682 12.71 -7.43 15.83
N LYS A 683 12.70 -6.09 15.68
CA LYS A 683 11.68 -5.21 16.30
C LYS A 683 10.23 -5.55 15.95
N ASN A 684 9.98 -6.15 14.80
CA ASN A 684 8.64 -6.57 14.39
C ASN A 684 8.18 -7.80 15.17
N LYS A 685 9.09 -8.71 15.50
CA LYS A 685 8.79 -9.87 16.34
C LYS A 685 8.46 -9.45 17.77
N GLN A 686 9.13 -8.41 18.29
CA GLN A 686 8.79 -7.82 19.62
C GLN A 686 7.36 -7.27 19.65
N LEU A 687 6.92 -6.58 18.60
CA LEU A 687 5.56 -6.03 18.50
C LEU A 687 4.51 -7.14 18.44
N ILE A 688 4.79 -8.20 17.67
CA ILE A 688 3.93 -9.38 17.54
C ILE A 688 3.79 -10.08 18.89
N PHE A 689 4.91 -10.24 19.61
CA PHE A 689 4.91 -10.88 20.93
C PHE A 689 4.13 -10.05 21.96
N GLN A 690 4.26 -8.72 21.94
CA GLN A 690 3.45 -7.82 22.77
C GLN A 690 1.95 -7.93 22.47
N MET A 691 1.55 -8.12 21.22
CA MET A 691 0.14 -8.34 20.85
C MET A 691 -0.36 -9.68 21.36
N ILE A 692 0.43 -10.74 21.28
CA ILE A 692 0.10 -12.08 21.78
C ILE A 692 -0.04 -12.05 23.31
N GLU A 693 0.89 -11.41 24.03
CA GLU A 693 0.83 -11.25 25.48
C GLU A 693 -0.38 -10.41 25.95
N LYS A 694 -0.68 -9.33 25.25
CA LYS A 694 -1.85 -8.51 25.54
C LYS A 694 -3.15 -9.31 25.36
N ARG A 695 -3.17 -10.24 24.42
CA ARG A 695 -4.31 -11.12 24.18
C ARG A 695 -4.37 -12.25 25.21
N ARG A 696 -3.21 -12.81 25.62
CA ARG A 696 -3.12 -13.76 26.73
C ARG A 696 -3.70 -13.14 27.99
N HIS A 697 -3.30 -11.92 28.35
CA HIS A 697 -3.79 -11.22 29.53
C HIS A 697 -5.32 -11.00 29.49
N HIS A 698 -5.87 -10.74 28.31
CA HIS A 698 -7.32 -10.62 28.15
C HIS A 698 -8.05 -11.96 28.36
N LEU A 699 -7.48 -13.04 27.83
CA LEU A 699 -7.99 -14.41 28.04
C LEU A 699 -7.88 -14.86 29.50
N GLU A 700 -6.82 -14.48 30.19
CA GLU A 700 -6.64 -14.71 31.64
C GLU A 700 -7.74 -14.00 32.48
N ILE A 701 -8.09 -12.76 32.13
CA ILE A 701 -9.16 -12.02 32.79
C ILE A 701 -10.52 -12.67 32.52
N GLU A 702 -10.79 -13.08 31.27
CA GLU A 702 -12.02 -13.81 30.91
C GLU A 702 -12.12 -15.14 31.66
N LEU A 703 -11.05 -15.92 31.71
CA LEU A 703 -11.02 -17.23 32.41
C LEU A 703 -11.24 -17.06 33.91
N LYS A 704 -10.66 -16.04 34.51
CA LYS A 704 -10.86 -15.71 35.93
C LYS A 704 -12.30 -15.32 36.25
N GLN A 705 -13.00 -14.70 35.31
CA GLN A 705 -14.40 -14.31 35.48
C GLN A 705 -15.38 -15.46 35.24
N GLU A 706 -15.12 -16.30 34.24
CA GLU A 706 -16.03 -17.36 33.81
C GLU A 706 -15.80 -18.69 34.53
N ASN A 707 -14.54 -19.01 34.97
CA ASN A 707 -14.19 -20.27 35.64
C ASN A 707 -13.10 -20.07 36.72
N PRO A 708 -13.45 -19.50 37.88
CA PRO A 708 -12.49 -19.15 38.93
C PRO A 708 -11.73 -20.36 39.52
N GLU A 709 -12.36 -21.54 39.61
CA GLU A 709 -11.71 -22.76 40.12
C GLU A 709 -10.59 -23.27 39.22
N ILE A 710 -10.75 -23.17 37.90
CA ILE A 710 -9.72 -23.55 36.93
C ILE A 710 -8.60 -22.53 36.96
N TRP A 711 -8.94 -21.25 37.12
CA TRP A 711 -7.96 -20.18 37.25
C TRP A 711 -7.07 -20.36 38.48
N GLU A 712 -7.65 -20.66 39.63
CA GLU A 712 -6.89 -20.91 40.87
C GLU A 712 -5.88 -22.06 40.71
N LYS A 713 -6.30 -23.19 40.12
CA LYS A 713 -5.42 -24.33 39.87
C LYS A 713 -4.26 -23.99 38.91
N LEU A 714 -4.54 -23.18 37.90
CA LEU A 714 -3.55 -22.72 36.94
C LEU A 714 -2.52 -21.80 37.58
N VAL A 715 -2.95 -20.87 38.44
CA VAL A 715 -2.09 -19.97 39.17
C VAL A 715 -1.20 -20.74 40.17
N GLU A 716 -1.79 -21.70 40.95
CA GLU A 716 -1.01 -22.53 41.86
C GLU A 716 0.07 -23.36 41.16
N SER A 717 -0.26 -23.96 40.03
CA SER A 717 0.68 -24.75 39.22
C SER A 717 1.83 -23.88 38.69
N ARG A 718 1.50 -22.68 38.21
CA ARG A 718 2.49 -21.70 37.73
C ARG A 718 3.42 -21.25 38.84
N GLU A 719 2.89 -20.84 39.97
CA GLU A 719 3.71 -20.44 41.14
C GLU A 719 4.61 -21.56 41.68
N HIS A 720 4.12 -22.80 41.61
CA HIS A 720 4.93 -23.96 42.03
C HIS A 720 6.12 -24.17 41.06
N LEU A 721 5.91 -24.05 39.76
CA LEU A 721 6.96 -24.13 38.76
C LEU A 721 7.99 -22.99 38.86
N GLU A 722 7.52 -21.75 39.00
CA GLU A 722 8.40 -20.61 39.15
C GLU A 722 9.30 -20.76 40.41
N ARG A 723 8.75 -21.20 41.52
CA ARG A 723 9.53 -21.50 42.75
C ARG A 723 10.53 -22.61 42.55
N ARG A 724 10.25 -23.63 41.76
CA ARG A 724 11.22 -24.71 41.46
C ARG A 724 12.28 -24.24 40.45
N LEU A 725 11.90 -23.53 39.39
CA LEU A 725 12.83 -22.95 38.44
C LEU A 725 13.84 -22.02 39.18
N GLN A 726 13.35 -21.20 40.07
CA GLN A 726 14.21 -20.31 40.88
C GLN A 726 15.18 -21.04 41.80
N LYS A 727 14.82 -22.25 42.24
CA LYS A 727 15.70 -23.10 43.07
C LYS A 727 16.73 -23.90 42.27
N GLN A 728 16.37 -24.37 41.07
CA GLN A 728 17.20 -25.26 40.26
C GLN A 728 18.07 -24.50 39.27
N ASN A 729 17.55 -23.44 38.67
CA ASN A 729 18.28 -22.57 37.72
C ASN A 729 17.88 -21.09 37.91
N PRO A 730 18.57 -20.37 38.82
CA PRO A 730 18.27 -18.95 39.07
C PRO A 730 18.44 -18.03 37.84
N GLU A 731 19.34 -18.39 36.93
CA GLU A 731 19.61 -17.61 35.71
C GLU A 731 18.46 -17.72 34.70
N ALA A 732 17.87 -18.91 34.56
CA ALA A 732 16.67 -19.09 33.73
C ALA A 732 15.44 -18.42 34.33
N ALA A 733 15.32 -18.38 35.68
CA ALA A 733 14.24 -17.66 36.35
C ALA A 733 14.37 -16.14 36.17
N GLU A 734 15.57 -15.59 36.16
CA GLU A 734 15.85 -14.19 35.94
C GLU A 734 15.58 -13.79 34.49
N LYS A 735 15.96 -14.63 33.53
CA LYS A 735 15.61 -14.49 32.08
C LYS A 735 14.10 -14.49 31.86
N LEU A 736 13.36 -15.38 32.50
CA LEU A 736 11.91 -15.44 32.46
C LEU A 736 11.28 -14.12 32.95
N HIS A 737 11.75 -13.64 34.09
CA HIS A 737 11.28 -12.40 34.69
C HIS A 737 11.67 -11.15 33.88
N GLU A 738 12.84 -11.13 33.25
CA GLU A 738 13.25 -10.06 32.34
C GLU A 738 12.40 -10.07 31.03
N LEU A 739 12.11 -11.25 30.51
CA LEU A 739 11.22 -11.41 29.34
C LEU A 739 9.80 -10.94 29.66
N GLU A 740 9.24 -11.32 30.80
CA GLU A 740 7.94 -10.82 31.26
C GLU A 740 7.93 -9.30 31.42
N LYS A 741 9.00 -8.72 31.96
CA LYS A 741 9.14 -7.26 32.15
C LYS A 741 9.31 -6.51 30.79
N LYS A 742 10.03 -7.10 29.83
CA LYS A 742 10.17 -6.55 28.46
C LYS A 742 8.88 -6.64 27.64
N LEU A 743 7.99 -7.57 27.98
CA LEU A 743 6.74 -7.84 27.30
C LEU A 743 5.55 -7.03 27.87
N LEU A 744 5.65 -6.57 29.11
CA LEU A 744 4.62 -5.78 29.82
C LEU A 744 4.75 -4.26 29.59
N ILE A 745 5.82 -3.79 28.94
CA ILE A 745 6.04 -2.40 28.54
C ILE A 745 5.67 -2.22 27.06
#